data_0e0913849f38acd5528d0ed75a73784c
#
_entry.id   0e0913849f38acd5528d0ed75a73784c
#
_cell.length_a   1.000
_cell.length_b   1.000
_cell.length_c   1.000
_cell.angle_alpha   90.00
_cell.angle_beta   90.00
_cell.angle_gamma   90.00
#
_symmetry.space_group_name_H-M   'P 1'
#
loop_
_entity.id
_entity.type
_entity.pdbx_description
1 polymer ?
#
loop_
_entity_poly.entity_id
_entity_poly.type
_entity_poly.pdbx_seq_one_letter_code
_entity_poly.pdbx_strand_id
1 'polypeptide(L)'
;MIVVPLAELITSGFFSTILRTISKFDYIYTKINVKLMKTAKILTLIMYLIVLPASAQGLMFNGMESPIEERTSYDVFASRRPKFTDVLRIEFSLSMYLPSDFGYILRIKNDEDGRIFNLLYSGEEWDSEYPFRLNEEGKSTIIKADLSHDYIKMGKWMHVSLEFMMNSGKVVMRIDDYVYETETAPMSPVWRPVINFGKSDYMIDVPSMAVRNLTISDGRKEFVFPLNESEGKEVNEIKGNNYGVVDNPQWLMHKSYKWDEIASFSSQTRAGTNYDRFRKNLVYYNRDSIFIYDFISKESRVQKYESSCPVNPYLGTSFVNPADSLLYIYEPYVENGTSSVPTMAAYDPDNNSWAIKSCGTLPIRFHHHSSYLDEKRERFVIFGGFGSMIYNGDFYSCDLNDYQWQKDTLPSGDRIYPRYFTSLGYSSSEDALYVFGGMGNESGEQIVGRHYFYDLYRQDLKTGSNTKIWGKDQTLEWKEENMVPVRNMVLHDNGFYTMCYPEFHTNSYLQLFYFDIATATYSKLCNKIPIRSDKMSTNANLYFDQDLRLLILTVMESPDDVQSKLKVYALSFPPLTDAEYMAASRKSHIWGIVVLSLLVIMVIAIIIYREVYKGCRKDPGALTILGRKRYLVEQKPNSICLFGGFSALDVNGNEVQFPYQQRKLLCLIIKYSLNDGVSSIRLSKIMWPDKSEEKVKNSRGVAINHLRRLLENFNGASLVYENSHFRLQCSGDFTCDWMDFRTESMKEHPDMDKVMSIISRGKFLPFIEDPVFDSFKEKTESLLISMLTAELMKCYENKQYVNVLDLAEVIFHTDSLNEQAMICQLNALIKLRRAEDALVRYSAFVKEYTAMYDAEYEHDFKSLIQ
;
A
#
# COMPACT_ATOMS: atom_id res chain seq x y z
N MET A 1 -3.46 42.16 81.13
CA MET A 1 -3.68 40.73 81.41
C MET A 1 -4.99 40.32 80.81
N ILE A 2 -4.94 39.74 79.64
CA ILE A 2 -5.90 39.03 78.79
C ILE A 2 -5.51 39.32 77.30
N VAL A 3 -4.48 38.70 76.81
CA VAL A 3 -4.18 38.54 75.38
C VAL A 3 -3.25 37.31 75.24
N VAL A 4 -3.76 36.14 75.48
CA VAL A 4 -3.30 34.89 74.92
C VAL A 4 -4.40 33.86 75.22
N PRO A 5 -5.36 33.59 74.39
CA PRO A 5 -5.50 32.23 73.75
C PRO A 5 -6.22 32.21 72.41
N LEU A 6 -6.08 33.29 71.54
CA LEU A 6 -6.69 33.18 70.22
C LEU A 6 -5.68 32.76 69.13
N ALA A 7 -4.40 32.70 69.44
CA ALA A 7 -3.35 32.33 68.47
C ALA A 7 -3.16 30.79 68.30
N GLU A 8 -3.51 30.01 69.32
CA GLU A 8 -3.31 28.54 69.25
C GLU A 8 -4.46 27.76 68.54
N LEU A 9 -5.66 28.35 68.40
CA LEU A 9 -6.80 27.71 67.72
C LEU A 9 -6.83 27.95 66.20
N ILE A 10 -6.17 28.98 65.72
CA ILE A 10 -6.13 29.32 64.29
C ILE A 10 -4.96 28.62 63.58
N THR A 11 -3.87 28.31 64.30
CA THR A 11 -2.67 27.73 63.72
C THR A 11 -2.75 26.21 63.54
N SER A 12 -3.48 25.46 64.37
CA SER A 12 -3.55 24.00 64.26
C SER A 12 -4.49 23.51 63.13
N GLY A 13 -5.60 24.24 62.90
CA GLY A 13 -6.54 23.93 61.81
C GLY A 13 -6.00 24.29 60.40
N PHE A 14 -5.31 25.39 60.33
CA PHE A 14 -4.76 25.89 59.07
C PHE A 14 -3.54 25.06 58.61
N PHE A 15 -2.65 24.68 59.55
CA PHE A 15 -1.49 23.84 59.26
C PHE A 15 -1.90 22.40 58.88
N SER A 16 -2.94 21.83 59.53
CA SER A 16 -3.39 20.47 59.19
C SER A 16 -4.09 20.44 57.81
N THR A 17 -4.74 21.50 57.41
CA THR A 17 -5.37 21.62 56.09
C THR A 17 -4.31 21.85 55.00
N ILE A 18 -3.28 22.65 55.28
CA ILE A 18 -2.14 22.85 54.37
C ILE A 18 -1.33 21.55 54.22
N LEU A 19 -1.03 20.83 55.28
CA LEU A 19 -0.36 19.54 55.24
C LEU A 19 -1.16 18.43 54.52
N ARG A 20 -2.50 18.41 54.69
CA ARG A 20 -3.36 17.51 53.91
C ARG A 20 -3.42 17.90 52.41
N THR A 21 -3.34 19.17 52.11
CA THR A 21 -3.31 19.65 50.73
C THR A 21 -1.96 19.37 50.10
N ILE A 22 -0.87 19.58 50.83
CA ILE A 22 0.53 19.26 50.36
C ILE A 22 0.68 17.74 50.19
N SER A 23 0.20 16.91 51.09
CA SER A 23 0.30 15.44 50.94
C SER A 23 -0.58 14.90 49.80
N LYS A 24 -1.71 15.54 49.46
CA LYS A 24 -2.46 15.25 48.23
C LYS A 24 -1.74 15.71 46.97
N PHE A 25 -1.04 16.85 47.03
CA PHE A 25 -0.22 17.33 45.90
C PHE A 25 0.99 16.41 45.70
N ASP A 26 1.70 15.96 46.73
CA ASP A 26 2.79 15.00 46.62
C ASP A 26 2.33 13.64 46.07
N TYR A 27 1.16 13.15 46.48
CA TYR A 27 0.59 11.90 45.98
C TYR A 27 0.19 12.03 44.49
N ILE A 28 -0.40 13.16 44.11
CA ILE A 28 -0.76 13.45 42.73
C ILE A 28 0.52 13.69 41.88
N TYR A 29 1.50 14.42 42.44
CA TYR A 29 2.80 14.70 41.77
C TYR A 29 3.60 13.43 41.55
N THR A 30 3.64 12.51 42.53
CA THR A 30 4.30 11.19 42.40
C THR A 30 3.58 10.29 41.40
N LYS A 31 2.24 10.28 41.37
CA LYS A 31 1.45 9.49 40.41
C LYS A 31 1.55 10.02 38.98
N ILE A 32 1.61 11.34 38.81
CA ILE A 32 1.81 12.00 37.51
C ILE A 32 3.25 11.78 37.02
N ASN A 33 4.28 11.88 37.89
CA ASN A 33 5.66 11.62 37.51
C ASN A 33 5.92 10.16 37.14
N VAL A 34 5.33 9.19 37.86
CA VAL A 34 5.45 7.77 37.53
C VAL A 34 4.75 7.46 36.19
N LYS A 35 3.60 8.08 35.92
CA LYS A 35 2.92 7.95 34.62
C LYS A 35 3.70 8.63 33.48
N LEU A 36 4.20 9.86 33.72
CA LEU A 36 5.04 10.60 32.75
C LEU A 36 6.36 9.87 32.49
N MET A 37 7.01 9.29 33.50
CA MET A 37 8.25 8.48 33.31
C MET A 37 7.96 7.19 32.55
N LYS A 38 6.82 6.52 32.81
CA LYS A 38 6.41 5.34 32.01
C LYS A 38 6.09 5.70 30.58
N THR A 39 5.38 6.83 30.36
CA THR A 39 5.05 7.32 29.01
C THR A 39 6.30 7.83 28.28
N ALA A 40 7.22 8.52 28.98
CA ALA A 40 8.49 8.93 28.41
C ALA A 40 9.39 7.72 28.06
N LYS A 41 9.45 6.68 28.89
CA LYS A 41 10.18 5.44 28.56
C LYS A 41 9.56 4.69 27.39
N ILE A 42 8.22 4.67 27.29
CA ILE A 42 7.52 4.09 26.13
C ILE A 42 7.76 4.95 24.86
N LEU A 43 7.72 6.27 24.97
CA LEU A 43 8.07 7.17 23.85
C LEU A 43 9.54 7.05 23.44
N THR A 44 10.47 6.90 24.39
CA THR A 44 11.89 6.68 24.09
C THR A 44 12.11 5.31 23.47
N LEU A 45 11.38 4.27 23.92
CA LEU A 45 11.41 2.94 23.29
C LEU A 45 10.78 2.96 21.89
N ILE A 46 9.71 3.71 21.68
CA ILE A 46 9.09 3.92 20.37
C ILE A 46 10.01 4.76 19.47
N MET A 47 10.72 5.78 20.00
CA MET A 47 11.74 6.51 19.23
C MET A 47 12.96 5.64 18.88
N TYR A 48 13.35 4.68 19.74
CA TYR A 48 14.43 3.72 19.41
C TYR A 48 14.00 2.65 18.40
N LEU A 49 12.70 2.34 18.30
CA LEU A 49 12.14 1.42 17.31
C LEU A 49 11.89 2.07 15.93
N ILE A 50 12.03 3.41 15.79
CA ILE A 50 11.79 4.14 14.54
C ILE A 50 13.08 4.41 13.75
N VAL A 51 14.24 4.05 14.27
CA VAL A 51 15.50 4.11 13.51
C VAL A 51 15.81 2.74 12.91
N LEU A 52 14.95 2.27 12.02
CA LEU A 52 15.38 1.32 11.01
C LEU A 52 16.08 2.14 9.90
N PRO A 53 17.31 1.78 9.53
CA PRO A 53 17.94 2.43 8.38
C PRO A 53 17.08 2.12 7.15
N ALA A 54 16.45 3.14 6.60
CA ALA A 54 15.70 3.00 5.35
C ALA A 54 16.72 2.63 4.25
N SER A 55 16.78 1.34 3.94
CA SER A 55 17.72 0.80 2.95
C SER A 55 17.47 1.31 1.53
N ALA A 56 16.31 1.92 1.31
CA ALA A 56 15.86 2.45 0.02
C ALA A 56 15.98 3.98 -0.13
N GLN A 57 16.73 4.68 0.76
CA GLN A 57 16.93 6.13 0.62
C GLN A 57 17.98 6.47 -0.45
N GLY A 58 17.81 7.59 -1.14
CA GLY A 58 18.73 8.14 -2.13
C GLY A 58 18.04 8.84 -3.28
N LEU A 59 18.80 9.61 -4.02
CA LEU A 59 18.42 10.23 -5.28
C LEU A 59 19.13 9.49 -6.42
N MET A 60 18.36 8.90 -7.33
CA MET A 60 18.86 8.32 -8.56
C MET A 60 18.93 9.40 -9.63
N PHE A 61 19.95 9.35 -10.45
CA PHE A 61 20.18 10.28 -11.57
C PHE A 61 19.87 9.56 -12.88
N ASN A 62 18.90 10.08 -13.63
CA ASN A 62 18.78 9.76 -15.04
C ASN A 62 20.03 10.30 -15.74
N GLY A 63 20.76 9.40 -16.37
CA GLY A 63 22.03 9.69 -17.02
C GLY A 63 21.95 9.76 -18.53
N MET A 64 23.03 9.31 -19.18
CA MET A 64 23.18 9.37 -20.65
C MET A 64 22.15 8.53 -21.41
N GLU A 65 21.54 7.55 -20.76
CA GLU A 65 20.46 6.74 -21.32
C GLU A 65 19.14 7.54 -21.53
N SER A 66 19.08 8.74 -20.95
CA SER A 66 17.91 9.62 -21.06
C SER A 66 18.20 10.86 -21.90
N PRO A 67 17.17 11.46 -22.56
CA PRO A 67 17.30 12.75 -23.23
C PRO A 67 17.87 13.81 -22.29
N ILE A 68 18.63 14.76 -22.84
CA ILE A 68 19.33 15.79 -22.05
C ILE A 68 18.40 16.56 -21.12
N GLU A 69 17.17 16.86 -21.58
CA GLU A 69 16.16 17.59 -20.81
C GLU A 69 15.68 16.80 -19.58
N GLU A 70 15.71 15.49 -19.64
CA GLU A 70 15.24 14.57 -18.59
C GLU A 70 16.34 14.13 -17.62
N ARG A 71 17.60 14.46 -17.91
CA ARG A 71 18.74 14.15 -17.01
C ARG A 71 18.62 14.87 -15.69
N THR A 72 18.94 14.18 -14.63
CA THR A 72 18.80 14.71 -13.25
C THR A 72 19.91 15.68 -12.91
N SER A 73 19.54 16.77 -12.25
CA SER A 73 20.43 17.80 -11.70
C SER A 73 20.08 18.05 -10.24
N TYR A 74 21.09 18.12 -9.37
CA TYR A 74 20.91 18.47 -7.95
C TYR A 74 21.84 19.61 -7.54
N ASP A 75 21.31 20.82 -7.31
CA ASP A 75 21.99 21.93 -6.68
C ASP A 75 21.81 21.86 -5.16
N VAL A 76 22.89 21.58 -4.44
CA VAL A 76 22.87 21.31 -3.00
C VAL A 76 22.53 22.55 -2.18
N PHE A 77 22.99 23.74 -2.61
CA PHE A 77 22.78 24.99 -1.90
C PHE A 77 22.06 26.06 -2.73
N ALA A 78 21.08 25.64 -3.54
CA ALA A 78 20.31 26.50 -4.42
C ALA A 78 19.66 27.70 -3.72
N SER A 79 19.11 27.49 -2.52
CA SER A 79 18.40 28.54 -1.77
C SER A 79 19.35 29.46 -0.98
N ARG A 80 20.44 28.94 -0.44
CA ARG A 80 21.39 29.68 0.40
C ARG A 80 22.74 28.98 0.45
N ARG A 81 23.83 29.69 0.10
CA ARG A 81 25.20 29.17 0.12
C ARG A 81 25.85 29.43 1.46
N PRO A 82 26.13 28.41 2.27
CA PRO A 82 26.87 28.56 3.51
C PRO A 82 28.35 28.90 3.23
N LYS A 83 28.99 29.58 4.22
CA LYS A 83 30.38 29.86 4.20
C LYS A 83 31.16 28.78 4.94
N PHE A 84 32.18 28.21 4.31
CA PHE A 84 33.14 27.26 4.87
C PHE A 84 34.53 27.91 4.99
N THR A 85 35.32 27.46 5.97
CA THR A 85 36.65 28.04 6.23
C THR A 85 37.67 26.94 6.51
N ASP A 86 38.89 27.17 6.03
CA ASP A 86 40.05 26.29 6.20
C ASP A 86 39.98 24.92 5.52
N VAL A 87 38.86 24.22 5.66
CA VAL A 87 38.64 22.90 5.07
C VAL A 87 37.22 22.83 4.49
N LEU A 88 37.06 22.19 3.34
CA LEU A 88 35.76 21.74 2.83
C LEU A 88 35.82 20.23 2.67
N ARG A 89 34.94 19.51 3.37
CA ARG A 89 34.75 18.06 3.24
C ARG A 89 33.36 17.77 2.68
N ILE A 90 33.31 16.94 1.66
CA ILE A 90 32.07 16.48 1.03
C ILE A 90 32.09 14.96 1.06
N GLU A 91 31.14 14.35 1.75
CA GLU A 91 31.05 12.90 1.94
C GLU A 91 29.68 12.43 1.48
N PHE A 92 29.62 11.36 0.71
CA PHE A 92 28.37 10.77 0.24
C PHE A 92 28.55 9.30 -0.11
N SER A 93 27.45 8.55 -0.13
CA SER A 93 27.45 7.22 -0.71
C SER A 93 27.04 7.31 -2.18
N LEU A 94 27.82 6.67 -3.05
CA LEU A 94 27.63 6.60 -4.50
C LEU A 94 27.38 5.16 -4.93
N SER A 95 26.43 4.96 -5.84
CA SER A 95 26.18 3.67 -6.49
C SER A 95 26.04 3.86 -7.99
N MET A 96 26.72 3.04 -8.78
CA MET A 96 26.63 3.08 -10.25
C MET A 96 25.57 2.07 -10.71
N TYR A 97 24.70 2.47 -11.63
CA TYR A 97 23.64 1.63 -12.22
C TYR A 97 24.00 1.10 -13.60
N LEU A 98 24.87 1.79 -14.32
CA LEU A 98 25.48 1.33 -15.56
C LEU A 98 27.00 1.48 -15.43
N PRO A 99 27.73 0.40 -15.08
CA PRO A 99 29.19 0.44 -14.92
C PRO A 99 29.95 0.77 -16.21
N SER A 100 29.37 0.57 -17.39
CA SER A 100 29.95 0.97 -18.69
C SER A 100 29.79 2.44 -19.01
N ASP A 101 29.06 3.22 -18.23
CA ASP A 101 28.69 4.60 -18.48
C ASP A 101 29.85 5.60 -18.27
N PHE A 102 29.65 6.85 -18.67
CA PHE A 102 30.60 7.95 -18.51
C PHE A 102 29.88 9.22 -18.07
N GLY A 103 30.55 10.07 -17.30
CA GLY A 103 30.05 11.43 -17.05
C GLY A 103 30.52 12.07 -15.75
N TYR A 104 29.91 13.21 -15.48
CA TYR A 104 30.21 14.03 -14.31
C TYR A 104 29.29 13.64 -13.16
N ILE A 105 29.90 13.20 -12.05
CA ILE A 105 29.21 12.88 -10.81
C ILE A 105 28.89 14.17 -10.05
N LEU A 106 29.94 15.02 -9.88
CA LEU A 106 29.92 16.17 -8.99
C LEU A 106 30.76 17.30 -9.55
N ARG A 107 30.21 18.51 -9.48
CA ARG A 107 30.92 19.77 -9.80
C ARG A 107 30.91 20.69 -8.58
N ILE A 108 32.08 21.21 -8.22
CA ILE A 108 32.29 22.12 -7.09
C ILE A 108 32.94 23.38 -7.63
N LYS A 109 32.27 24.53 -7.51
CA LYS A 109 32.81 25.82 -7.90
C LYS A 109 32.94 26.69 -6.64
N ASN A 110 34.10 27.29 -6.44
CA ASN A 110 34.26 28.34 -5.45
C ASN A 110 34.15 29.72 -6.12
N ASP A 111 33.19 30.53 -5.70
CA ASP A 111 33.00 31.86 -6.26
C ASP A 111 34.05 32.87 -5.78
N GLU A 112 34.84 32.61 -4.70
CA GLU A 112 35.82 33.54 -4.14
C GLU A 112 37.16 33.60 -4.94
N ASP A 113 37.60 32.43 -5.48
CA ASP A 113 38.82 32.31 -6.29
C ASP A 113 38.56 31.78 -7.72
N GLY A 114 37.32 31.46 -8.02
CA GLY A 114 36.86 30.96 -9.33
C GLY A 114 37.34 29.56 -9.68
N ARG A 115 37.93 28.82 -8.77
CA ARG A 115 38.39 27.44 -9.01
C ARG A 115 37.20 26.49 -9.10
N ILE A 116 37.31 25.52 -10.02
CA ILE A 116 36.25 24.54 -10.28
C ILE A 116 36.86 23.14 -10.28
N PHE A 117 36.26 22.26 -9.50
CA PHE A 117 36.66 20.87 -9.41
C PHE A 117 35.50 19.95 -9.86
N ASN A 118 35.85 18.93 -10.64
CA ASN A 118 34.89 18.00 -11.19
C ASN A 118 35.32 16.57 -10.86
N LEU A 119 34.42 15.81 -10.24
CA LEU A 119 34.54 14.35 -10.10
C LEU A 119 33.87 13.68 -11.27
N LEU A 120 34.63 12.87 -12.02
CA LEU A 120 34.18 12.16 -13.20
C LEU A 120 34.22 10.66 -12.97
N TYR A 121 33.31 9.97 -13.64
CA TYR A 121 33.34 8.53 -13.81
C TYR A 121 33.56 8.13 -15.26
N SER A 122 34.33 7.07 -15.51
CA SER A 122 34.54 6.46 -16.82
C SER A 122 34.46 4.94 -16.69
N GLY A 123 33.45 4.33 -17.30
CA GLY A 123 33.31 2.90 -17.35
C GLY A 123 34.28 2.20 -18.33
N GLU A 124 34.24 0.86 -18.36
CA GLU A 124 35.16 0.04 -19.19
C GLU A 124 35.18 0.38 -20.67
N GLU A 125 34.02 0.74 -21.24
CA GLU A 125 33.93 1.05 -22.69
C GLU A 125 34.64 2.35 -23.10
N TRP A 126 35.01 3.19 -22.11
CA TRP A 126 35.62 4.51 -22.34
C TRP A 126 37.15 4.50 -22.20
N ASP A 127 37.77 3.31 -22.27
CA ASP A 127 39.24 3.11 -22.25
C ASP A 127 39.93 3.87 -21.09
N SER A 128 39.43 3.71 -19.90
CA SER A 128 39.97 4.40 -18.74
C SER A 128 40.58 3.42 -17.74
N GLU A 129 41.91 3.44 -17.62
CA GLU A 129 42.67 2.81 -16.55
C GLU A 129 42.22 3.30 -15.17
N TYR A 130 41.54 4.48 -15.12
CA TYR A 130 41.14 5.16 -13.90
C TYR A 130 39.66 5.47 -13.89
N PRO A 131 38.81 4.62 -13.33
CA PRO A 131 37.34 4.80 -13.31
C PRO A 131 36.91 6.13 -12.69
N PHE A 132 37.57 6.57 -11.65
CA PHE A 132 37.26 7.86 -11.01
C PHE A 132 38.41 8.84 -11.18
N ARG A 133 38.08 10.06 -11.59
CA ARG A 133 39.05 11.15 -11.77
C ARG A 133 38.54 12.44 -11.16
N LEU A 134 39.40 13.13 -10.44
CA LEU A 134 39.14 14.50 -9.98
C LEU A 134 39.95 15.48 -10.86
N ASN A 135 39.22 16.33 -11.57
CA ASN A 135 39.81 17.35 -12.45
C ASN A 135 39.66 18.73 -11.83
N GLU A 136 40.62 19.62 -12.06
CA GLU A 136 40.51 21.07 -11.88
C GLU A 136 40.31 21.70 -13.26
N GLU A 137 39.22 22.46 -13.50
CA GLU A 137 38.95 23.09 -14.81
C GLU A 137 40.10 24.05 -15.20
N GLY A 138 40.46 23.99 -16.48
CA GLY A 138 41.59 24.75 -17.01
C GLY A 138 42.98 24.18 -16.69
N LYS A 139 43.03 23.06 -15.95
CA LYS A 139 44.25 22.32 -15.63
C LYS A 139 44.07 20.84 -16.00
N SER A 140 45.03 20.00 -15.67
CA SER A 140 44.95 18.56 -15.87
C SER A 140 44.14 17.86 -14.75
N THR A 141 43.92 16.55 -14.90
CA THR A 141 43.46 15.66 -13.85
C THR A 141 44.43 15.73 -12.67
N ILE A 142 43.88 16.02 -11.49
CA ILE A 142 44.69 16.20 -10.28
C ILE A 142 44.75 14.93 -9.43
N ILE A 143 43.71 14.08 -9.45
CA ILE A 143 43.68 12.75 -8.85
C ILE A 143 43.13 11.74 -9.84
N LYS A 144 43.77 10.58 -9.92
CA LYS A 144 43.35 9.40 -10.71
C LYS A 144 43.21 8.22 -9.74
N ALA A 145 42.06 7.62 -9.65
CA ALA A 145 41.84 6.45 -8.84
C ALA A 145 41.94 5.15 -9.67
N ASP A 146 42.89 4.32 -9.33
CA ASP A 146 43.22 3.04 -9.98
C ASP A 146 42.38 1.87 -9.44
N LEU A 147 41.12 2.09 -9.25
CA LEU A 147 40.18 1.05 -8.83
C LEU A 147 39.90 0.08 -9.98
N SER A 148 39.91 -1.22 -9.67
CA SER A 148 39.47 -2.22 -10.66
C SER A 148 37.97 -2.02 -10.99
N HIS A 149 37.60 -2.14 -12.28
CA HIS A 149 36.20 -2.14 -12.70
C HIS A 149 35.39 -3.25 -12.03
N ASP A 150 35.98 -4.40 -11.73
CA ASP A 150 35.36 -5.49 -10.97
C ASP A 150 34.91 -5.08 -9.56
N TYR A 151 35.53 -4.03 -9.00
CA TYR A 151 35.12 -3.46 -7.71
C TYR A 151 33.83 -2.66 -7.81
N ILE A 152 33.59 -2.06 -8.98
CA ILE A 152 32.44 -1.18 -9.24
C ILE A 152 31.29 -2.01 -9.80
N LYS A 153 30.60 -2.72 -8.89
CA LYS A 153 29.43 -3.54 -9.29
C LYS A 153 28.18 -2.68 -9.33
N MET A 154 27.31 -2.97 -10.29
CA MET A 154 26.00 -2.34 -10.37
C MET A 154 25.26 -2.40 -9.04
N GLY A 155 24.71 -1.26 -8.60
CA GLY A 155 23.94 -1.16 -7.36
C GLY A 155 24.74 -1.31 -6.05
N LYS A 156 26.08 -1.52 -6.12
CA LYS A 156 26.94 -1.50 -4.93
C LYS A 156 27.12 -0.07 -4.46
N TRP A 157 26.89 0.17 -3.20
CA TRP A 157 27.17 1.45 -2.57
C TRP A 157 28.63 1.56 -2.16
N MET A 158 29.29 2.66 -2.56
CA MET A 158 30.65 3.03 -2.20
C MET A 158 30.61 4.34 -1.42
N HIS A 159 31.40 4.48 -0.37
CA HIS A 159 31.54 5.72 0.35
C HIS A 159 32.61 6.60 -0.31
N VAL A 160 32.23 7.79 -0.75
CA VAL A 160 33.11 8.75 -1.40
C VAL A 160 33.30 9.97 -0.49
N SER A 161 34.55 10.36 -0.24
CA SER A 161 34.90 11.55 0.51
C SER A 161 35.89 12.41 -0.27
N LEU A 162 35.59 13.71 -0.42
CA LEU A 162 36.47 14.71 -0.98
C LEU A 162 36.78 15.72 0.08
N GLU A 163 38.06 15.95 0.34
CA GLU A 163 38.55 16.91 1.35
C GLU A 163 39.51 17.90 0.72
N PHE A 164 39.19 19.19 0.81
CA PHE A 164 39.95 20.31 0.30
C PHE A 164 40.51 21.10 1.47
N MET A 165 41.84 20.99 1.72
CA MET A 165 42.55 21.77 2.74
C MET A 165 43.00 23.08 2.11
N MET A 166 42.22 24.15 2.31
CA MET A 166 42.32 25.41 1.56
C MET A 166 43.67 26.06 1.68
N ASN A 167 44.23 26.13 2.91
CA ASN A 167 45.46 26.84 3.20
C ASN A 167 46.70 26.13 2.62
N SER A 168 46.73 24.79 2.65
CA SER A 168 47.84 24.01 2.12
C SER A 168 47.74 23.70 0.63
N GLY A 169 46.53 23.76 0.08
CA GLY A 169 46.24 23.27 -1.26
C GLY A 169 46.18 21.76 -1.40
N LYS A 170 46.25 21.03 -0.25
CA LYS A 170 46.13 19.56 -0.27
C LYS A 170 44.68 19.14 -0.55
N VAL A 171 44.53 18.19 -1.46
CA VAL A 171 43.25 17.60 -1.82
C VAL A 171 43.33 16.10 -1.60
N VAL A 172 42.34 15.54 -0.88
CA VAL A 172 42.27 14.11 -0.59
C VAL A 172 40.94 13.58 -1.10
N MET A 173 41.00 12.50 -1.85
CA MET A 173 39.83 11.71 -2.28
C MET A 173 39.90 10.32 -1.67
N ARG A 174 38.81 9.88 -1.05
CA ARG A 174 38.68 8.51 -0.53
C ARG A 174 37.47 7.84 -1.22
N ILE A 175 37.67 6.57 -1.57
CA ILE A 175 36.60 5.72 -2.05
C ILE A 175 36.69 4.42 -1.25
N ASP A 176 35.75 4.22 -0.31
CA ASP A 176 35.81 3.21 0.73
C ASP A 176 37.18 3.24 1.45
N ASP A 177 37.96 2.18 1.40
CA ASP A 177 39.28 2.07 2.04
C ASP A 177 40.43 2.66 1.19
N TYR A 178 40.18 3.02 -0.07
CA TYR A 178 41.22 3.56 -0.97
C TYR A 178 41.38 5.07 -0.76
N VAL A 179 42.62 5.51 -0.64
CA VAL A 179 42.96 6.91 -0.36
C VAL A 179 43.89 7.46 -1.45
N TYR A 180 43.49 8.55 -2.06
CA TYR A 180 44.24 9.26 -3.09
C TYR A 180 44.44 10.71 -2.64
N GLU A 181 45.64 11.22 -2.77
CA GLU A 181 45.95 12.59 -2.36
C GLU A 181 46.87 13.32 -3.35
N THR A 182 46.72 14.62 -3.41
CA THR A 182 47.55 15.50 -4.23
C THR A 182 47.72 16.86 -3.57
N GLU A 183 48.74 17.60 -3.97
CA GLU A 183 48.92 18.99 -3.59
C GLU A 183 48.71 19.90 -4.79
N THR A 184 47.91 20.93 -4.63
CA THR A 184 47.66 21.98 -5.62
C THR A 184 48.12 23.32 -5.07
N ALA A 185 48.03 24.41 -5.84
CA ALA A 185 48.24 25.72 -5.30
C ALA A 185 47.27 26.02 -4.13
N PRO A 186 47.69 26.74 -3.09
CA PRO A 186 46.82 27.20 -2.01
C PRO A 186 45.51 27.81 -2.57
N MET A 187 44.41 27.57 -1.86
CA MET A 187 43.08 28.03 -2.24
C MET A 187 42.67 29.23 -1.37
N SER A 188 41.60 29.91 -1.77
CA SER A 188 41.01 30.91 -0.87
C SER A 188 40.67 30.27 0.48
N PRO A 189 41.03 30.85 1.60
CA PRO A 189 40.75 30.31 2.93
C PRO A 189 39.25 30.31 3.26
N VAL A 190 38.45 30.87 2.38
CA VAL A 190 37.01 31.01 2.52
C VAL A 190 36.34 30.51 1.24
N TRP A 191 35.39 29.61 1.37
CA TRP A 191 34.56 29.14 0.26
C TRP A 191 33.09 29.37 0.53
N ARG A 192 32.35 29.78 -0.51
CA ARG A 192 30.87 29.67 -0.64
C ARG A 192 30.60 28.83 -1.87
N PRO A 193 30.72 27.51 -1.74
CA PRO A 193 30.74 26.64 -2.89
C PRO A 193 29.37 26.55 -3.57
N VAL A 194 29.38 26.48 -4.91
CA VAL A 194 28.30 25.95 -5.74
C VAL A 194 28.59 24.47 -5.92
N ILE A 195 27.70 23.61 -5.45
CA ILE A 195 27.87 22.16 -5.48
C ILE A 195 26.71 21.56 -6.27
N ASN A 196 27.03 20.99 -7.43
CA ASN A 196 26.04 20.35 -8.29
C ASN A 196 26.40 18.88 -8.53
N PHE A 197 25.44 17.99 -8.31
CA PHE A 197 25.51 16.60 -8.73
C PHE A 197 24.76 16.43 -10.05
N GLY A 198 25.32 15.61 -10.96
CA GLY A 198 24.75 15.32 -12.26
C GLY A 198 24.77 16.49 -13.24
N LYS A 199 23.67 16.70 -13.97
CA LYS A 199 23.58 17.73 -15.03
C LYS A 199 23.72 19.14 -14.47
N SER A 200 24.40 19.98 -15.20
CA SER A 200 24.47 21.43 -14.98
C SER A 200 24.45 22.19 -16.31
N ASP A 201 24.42 23.52 -16.28
CA ASP A 201 24.47 24.36 -17.50
C ASP A 201 25.71 24.11 -18.36
N TYR A 202 26.78 23.60 -17.78
CA TYR A 202 28.08 23.37 -18.43
C TYR A 202 28.39 21.90 -18.68
N MET A 203 27.67 20.99 -18.05
CA MET A 203 27.93 19.56 -18.05
C MET A 203 26.63 18.80 -18.25
N ILE A 204 26.54 18.13 -19.38
CA ILE A 204 25.33 17.37 -19.76
C ILE A 204 25.54 15.86 -19.65
N ASP A 205 26.79 15.38 -19.67
CA ASP A 205 27.10 13.96 -19.57
C ASP A 205 27.03 13.55 -18.11
N VAL A 206 26.02 12.77 -17.78
CA VAL A 206 25.72 12.30 -16.43
C VAL A 206 25.70 10.78 -16.45
N PRO A 207 26.45 10.08 -15.58
CA PRO A 207 26.35 8.64 -15.51
C PRO A 207 25.05 8.23 -14.78
N SER A 208 24.50 7.08 -15.12
CA SER A 208 23.41 6.45 -14.39
C SER A 208 23.90 6.03 -13.01
N MET A 209 23.59 6.84 -12.00
CA MET A 209 24.08 6.69 -10.63
C MET A 209 23.01 6.99 -9.59
N ALA A 210 23.30 6.67 -8.34
CA ALA A 210 22.51 7.15 -7.21
C ALA A 210 23.43 7.70 -6.10
N VAL A 211 22.92 8.72 -5.40
CA VAL A 211 23.61 9.38 -4.28
C VAL A 211 22.71 9.36 -3.05
N ARG A 212 23.31 9.12 -1.88
CA ARG A 212 22.62 9.20 -0.58
C ARG A 212 23.57 9.64 0.52
N ASN A 213 23.02 10.02 1.67
CA ASN A 213 23.79 10.37 2.88
C ASN A 213 24.86 11.45 2.60
N LEU A 214 24.49 12.52 1.89
CA LEU A 214 25.42 13.61 1.61
C LEU A 214 25.66 14.43 2.86
N THR A 215 26.95 14.58 3.21
CA THR A 215 27.40 15.42 4.32
C THR A 215 28.44 16.43 3.82
N ILE A 216 28.26 17.71 4.16
CA ILE A 216 29.18 18.79 3.82
C ILE A 216 29.59 19.52 5.09
N SER A 217 30.91 19.61 5.35
CA SER A 217 31.40 20.14 6.60
C SER A 217 32.74 20.87 6.47
N ASP A 218 33.08 21.72 7.45
CA ASP A 218 34.41 22.33 7.66
C ASP A 218 34.98 21.95 9.03
N GLY A 219 34.42 20.94 9.70
CA GLY A 219 34.77 20.54 11.05
C GLY A 219 34.12 21.38 12.16
N ARG A 220 33.57 22.56 11.84
CA ARG A 220 32.82 23.44 12.76
C ARG A 220 31.32 23.47 12.45
N LYS A 221 30.98 23.35 11.17
CA LYS A 221 29.61 23.33 10.66
C LYS A 221 29.45 22.07 9.85
N GLU A 222 28.27 21.49 9.96
CA GLU A 222 27.92 20.29 9.24
C GLU A 222 26.50 20.42 8.72
N PHE A 223 26.35 20.05 7.44
CA PHE A 223 25.07 19.98 6.72
C PHE A 223 24.91 18.53 6.26
N VAL A 224 23.85 17.88 6.74
CA VAL A 224 23.56 16.48 6.40
C VAL A 224 22.27 16.40 5.59
N PHE A 225 22.38 15.85 4.39
CA PHE A 225 21.27 15.60 3.47
C PHE A 225 21.10 14.10 3.30
N PRO A 226 20.14 13.49 3.98
CA PRO A 226 19.90 12.04 3.86
C PRO A 226 19.52 11.61 2.46
N LEU A 227 18.86 12.49 1.68
CA LEU A 227 18.24 12.25 0.38
C LEU A 227 17.16 11.17 0.48
N ASN A 228 16.29 11.33 1.48
CA ASN A 228 15.21 10.41 1.79
C ASN A 228 13.83 10.99 1.46
N GLU A 229 13.78 11.95 0.57
CA GLU A 229 12.54 12.47 0.02
C GLU A 229 11.83 11.37 -0.80
N SER A 230 10.51 11.36 -0.74
CA SER A 230 9.67 10.44 -1.53
C SER A 230 9.13 11.09 -2.80
N GLU A 231 9.06 12.43 -2.84
CA GLU A 231 8.51 13.20 -3.95
C GLU A 231 8.94 14.67 -3.88
N GLY A 232 8.71 15.41 -4.97
CA GLY A 232 9.03 16.84 -5.06
C GLY A 232 10.46 17.12 -5.47
N LYS A 233 10.78 18.42 -5.63
CA LYS A 233 12.09 18.92 -6.08
C LYS A 233 12.98 19.45 -4.96
N GLU A 234 12.41 19.70 -3.80
CA GLU A 234 13.11 20.31 -2.67
C GLU A 234 13.87 19.26 -1.86
N VAL A 235 15.12 19.57 -1.48
CA VAL A 235 15.95 18.73 -0.63
C VAL A 235 16.16 19.40 0.72
N ASN A 236 15.87 18.65 1.78
CA ASN A 236 15.93 19.13 3.13
C ASN A 236 17.19 18.60 3.85
N GLU A 237 17.85 19.50 4.57
CA GLU A 237 18.87 19.13 5.53
C GLU A 237 18.21 18.49 6.76
N ILE A 238 18.89 17.62 7.47
CA ILE A 238 18.36 16.82 8.59
C ILE A 238 17.64 17.66 9.67
N LYS A 239 17.99 18.93 9.84
CA LYS A 239 17.31 19.87 10.74
C LYS A 239 16.04 20.49 10.14
N GLY A 240 15.68 20.09 8.92
CA GLY A 240 14.46 20.53 8.24
C GLY A 240 14.59 21.84 7.44
N ASN A 241 15.79 22.35 7.24
CA ASN A 241 16.00 23.52 6.38
C ASN A 241 16.06 23.07 4.92
N ASN A 242 15.32 23.74 4.05
CA ASN A 242 15.38 23.51 2.61
C ASN A 242 16.57 24.30 2.02
N TYR A 243 17.58 23.60 1.58
CA TYR A 243 18.76 24.19 0.93
C TYR A 243 18.84 23.80 -0.54
N GLY A 244 18.48 22.59 -0.90
CA GLY A 244 18.73 22.02 -2.22
C GLY A 244 17.52 21.96 -3.12
N VAL A 245 17.80 21.91 -4.42
CA VAL A 245 16.77 21.73 -5.45
C VAL A 245 17.24 20.67 -6.46
N VAL A 246 16.32 19.76 -6.82
CA VAL A 246 16.56 18.73 -7.82
C VAL A 246 15.65 18.97 -9.02
N ASP A 247 16.23 18.99 -10.22
CA ASP A 247 15.45 18.89 -11.46
C ASP A 247 15.42 17.43 -11.91
N ASN A 248 14.24 17.01 -12.41
CA ASN A 248 13.93 15.61 -12.79
C ASN A 248 14.26 14.60 -11.69
N PRO A 249 13.70 14.75 -10.47
CA PRO A 249 14.03 13.90 -9.34
C PRO A 249 13.56 12.46 -9.56
N GLN A 250 14.44 11.52 -9.21
CA GLN A 250 14.14 10.08 -9.19
C GLN A 250 14.43 9.55 -7.77
N TRP A 251 13.50 9.77 -6.86
CA TRP A 251 13.67 9.34 -5.47
C TRP A 251 13.60 7.83 -5.33
N LEU A 252 14.62 7.19 -4.78
CA LEU A 252 14.66 5.75 -4.58
C LEU A 252 13.53 5.26 -3.68
N MET A 253 13.12 6.04 -2.68
CA MET A 253 11.98 5.70 -1.84
C MET A 253 10.67 5.62 -2.63
N HIS A 254 10.44 6.50 -3.58
CA HIS A 254 9.29 6.44 -4.46
C HIS A 254 9.34 5.19 -5.35
N LYS A 255 10.49 4.93 -5.97
CA LYS A 255 10.71 3.77 -6.84
C LYS A 255 10.69 2.43 -6.11
N SER A 256 10.93 2.43 -4.80
CA SER A 256 10.86 1.24 -3.94
C SER A 256 9.48 1.02 -3.30
N TYR A 257 8.55 1.96 -3.49
CA TYR A 257 7.19 1.86 -2.95
C TYR A 257 6.12 1.83 -4.03
N LYS A 258 6.26 2.63 -5.09
CA LYS A 258 5.29 2.66 -6.19
C LYS A 258 5.79 1.86 -7.38
N TRP A 259 4.94 0.97 -7.84
CA TRP A 259 5.13 0.24 -9.08
C TRP A 259 5.03 1.19 -10.27
N ASP A 260 6.10 1.30 -11.05
CA ASP A 260 6.14 2.06 -12.29
C ASP A 260 5.70 1.16 -13.46
N GLU A 261 4.66 1.55 -14.21
CA GLU A 261 4.30 0.87 -15.47
C GLU A 261 5.31 1.27 -16.55
N ILE A 262 6.22 0.35 -16.90
CA ILE A 262 7.35 0.61 -17.79
C ILE A 262 7.09 0.21 -19.24
N ALA A 263 6.19 -0.73 -19.48
CA ALA A 263 5.80 -1.16 -20.81
C ALA A 263 4.38 -1.73 -20.82
N SER A 264 3.72 -1.62 -21.98
CA SER A 264 2.41 -2.23 -22.23
C SER A 264 2.37 -2.77 -23.67
N PHE A 265 1.90 -4.02 -23.80
CA PHE A 265 1.78 -4.69 -25.09
C PHE A 265 0.36 -5.24 -25.25
N SER A 266 -0.08 -5.38 -26.49
CA SER A 266 -1.36 -6.00 -26.80
C SER A 266 -1.25 -6.92 -28.00
N SER A 267 -2.02 -8.02 -27.96
CA SER A 267 -2.13 -8.99 -29.06
C SER A 267 -3.59 -9.24 -29.36
N GLN A 268 -3.93 -9.37 -30.65
CA GLN A 268 -5.26 -9.78 -31.09
C GLN A 268 -5.53 -11.27 -30.90
N THR A 269 -4.51 -12.02 -30.48
CA THR A 269 -4.55 -13.45 -30.19
C THR A 269 -4.03 -13.71 -28.79
N ARG A 270 -4.26 -14.92 -28.31
CA ARG A 270 -3.66 -15.41 -27.06
C ARG A 270 -2.15 -15.29 -27.11
N ALA A 271 -1.59 -14.94 -25.98
CA ALA A 271 -0.17 -14.69 -25.85
C ALA A 271 0.35 -15.20 -24.51
N GLY A 272 1.66 -15.25 -24.37
CA GLY A 272 2.35 -15.56 -23.14
C GLY A 272 3.46 -14.54 -22.88
N THR A 273 4.03 -14.59 -21.68
CA THR A 273 5.13 -13.71 -21.30
C THR A 273 6.12 -14.43 -20.42
N ASN A 274 7.38 -14.04 -20.52
CA ASN A 274 8.45 -14.50 -19.63
C ASN A 274 9.53 -13.42 -19.50
N TYR A 275 10.31 -13.50 -18.43
CA TYR A 275 11.49 -12.67 -18.22
C TYR A 275 12.75 -13.49 -18.45
N ASP A 276 13.56 -13.08 -19.44
CA ASP A 276 14.88 -13.64 -19.69
C ASP A 276 15.91 -12.88 -18.84
N ARG A 277 16.31 -13.50 -17.74
CA ARG A 277 17.29 -12.93 -16.81
C ARG A 277 18.70 -12.81 -17.39
N PHE A 278 19.02 -13.56 -18.45
CA PHE A 278 20.34 -13.57 -19.04
C PHE A 278 20.50 -12.40 -20.01
N ARG A 279 19.47 -12.17 -20.85
CA ARG A 279 19.44 -11.06 -21.79
C ARG A 279 18.86 -9.79 -21.18
N LYS A 280 18.38 -9.81 -19.92
CA LYS A 280 17.67 -8.71 -19.27
C LYS A 280 16.47 -8.20 -20.08
N ASN A 281 15.77 -9.13 -20.73
CA ASN A 281 14.66 -8.84 -21.62
C ASN A 281 13.36 -9.43 -21.09
N LEU A 282 12.28 -8.66 -21.15
CA LEU A 282 10.94 -9.21 -21.08
C LEU A 282 10.47 -9.58 -22.47
N VAL A 283 9.95 -10.78 -22.61
CA VAL A 283 9.35 -11.26 -23.87
C VAL A 283 7.85 -11.41 -23.70
N TYR A 284 7.12 -10.93 -24.69
CA TYR A 284 5.68 -11.15 -24.85
C TYR A 284 5.44 -11.74 -26.23
N TYR A 285 5.01 -12.96 -26.29
CA TYR A 285 4.94 -13.76 -27.50
C TYR A 285 3.52 -14.22 -27.79
N ASN A 286 3.18 -14.22 -29.06
CA ASN A 286 1.98 -14.85 -29.57
C ASN A 286 2.35 -15.87 -30.67
N ARG A 287 1.36 -16.29 -31.48
CA ARG A 287 1.61 -17.27 -32.52
C ARG A 287 2.51 -16.77 -33.66
N ASP A 288 2.51 -15.45 -33.92
CA ASP A 288 3.10 -14.91 -35.15
C ASP A 288 4.30 -13.98 -34.89
N SER A 289 4.46 -13.52 -33.65
CA SER A 289 5.48 -12.52 -33.31
C SER A 289 5.86 -12.57 -31.83
N ILE A 290 7.04 -12.01 -31.56
CA ILE A 290 7.52 -11.74 -30.21
C ILE A 290 7.80 -10.25 -30.04
N PHE A 291 7.31 -9.70 -28.95
CA PHE A 291 7.59 -8.35 -28.46
C PHE A 291 8.64 -8.46 -27.38
N ILE A 292 9.66 -7.63 -27.45
CA ILE A 292 10.79 -7.68 -26.53
C ILE A 292 10.95 -6.29 -25.94
N TYR A 293 10.99 -6.21 -24.62
CA TYR A 293 11.38 -5.01 -23.89
C TYR A 293 12.74 -5.25 -23.25
N ASP A 294 13.72 -4.44 -23.59
CA ASP A 294 15.07 -4.49 -23.06
C ASP A 294 15.19 -3.57 -21.84
N PHE A 295 15.56 -4.13 -20.67
CA PHE A 295 15.68 -3.36 -19.43
C PHE A 295 16.93 -2.49 -19.36
N ILE A 296 17.93 -2.75 -20.21
CA ILE A 296 19.16 -1.95 -20.26
C ILE A 296 18.94 -0.72 -21.13
N SER A 297 18.53 -0.92 -22.39
CA SER A 297 18.27 0.20 -23.33
C SER A 297 16.93 0.89 -23.06
N LYS A 298 16.02 0.26 -22.30
CA LYS A 298 14.63 0.69 -22.08
C LYS A 298 13.80 0.81 -23.37
N GLU A 299 14.20 0.09 -24.41
CA GLU A 299 13.54 0.10 -25.69
C GLU A 299 12.67 -1.14 -25.90
N SER A 300 11.62 -0.97 -26.71
CA SER A 300 10.75 -2.06 -27.12
C SER A 300 10.90 -2.34 -28.60
N ARG A 301 10.99 -3.62 -28.97
CA ARG A 301 11.01 -4.06 -30.37
C ARG A 301 10.03 -5.18 -30.63
N VAL A 302 9.58 -5.32 -31.87
CA VAL A 302 8.72 -6.40 -32.32
C VAL A 302 9.44 -7.18 -33.41
N GLN A 303 9.47 -8.50 -33.29
CA GLN A 303 10.01 -9.40 -34.25
C GLN A 303 8.95 -10.39 -34.74
N LYS A 304 8.68 -10.42 -36.04
CA LYS A 304 7.83 -11.45 -36.63
C LYS A 304 8.63 -12.72 -36.82
N TYR A 305 8.02 -13.85 -36.53
CA TYR A 305 8.63 -15.14 -36.79
C TYR A 305 8.71 -15.43 -38.30
N GLU A 306 9.73 -16.16 -38.71
CA GLU A 306 9.80 -16.72 -40.09
C GLU A 306 8.73 -17.79 -40.30
N SER A 307 8.47 -18.60 -39.27
CA SER A 307 7.36 -19.57 -39.19
C SER A 307 6.61 -19.38 -37.91
N SER A 308 5.28 -19.47 -37.94
CA SER A 308 4.44 -19.31 -36.73
C SER A 308 4.82 -20.31 -35.62
N CYS A 309 4.66 -19.87 -34.37
CA CYS A 309 4.89 -20.72 -33.20
C CYS A 309 4.09 -22.04 -33.35
N PRO A 310 4.74 -23.19 -33.28
CA PRO A 310 4.07 -24.47 -33.48
C PRO A 310 3.16 -24.87 -32.32
N VAL A 311 3.36 -24.30 -31.12
CA VAL A 311 2.51 -24.50 -29.93
C VAL A 311 1.48 -23.39 -29.86
N ASN A 312 0.22 -23.72 -29.65
CA ASN A 312 -0.83 -22.74 -29.47
C ASN A 312 -0.87 -22.28 -28.00
N PRO A 313 -0.45 -21.05 -27.68
CA PRO A 313 -0.32 -20.59 -26.29
C PRO A 313 -1.69 -20.29 -25.66
N TYR A 314 -2.37 -21.29 -25.15
CA TYR A 314 -3.67 -21.11 -24.47
C TYR A 314 -3.51 -20.47 -23.08
N LEU A 315 -2.59 -21.01 -22.29
CA LEU A 315 -2.26 -20.52 -20.95
C LEU A 315 -1.06 -19.56 -20.92
N GLY A 316 -0.36 -19.45 -22.04
CA GLY A 316 0.82 -18.60 -22.15
C GLY A 316 1.99 -19.03 -21.26
N THR A 317 2.20 -20.34 -21.12
CA THR A 317 3.22 -20.91 -20.24
C THR A 317 4.55 -21.07 -20.95
N SER A 318 5.63 -20.68 -20.27
CA SER A 318 7.00 -20.74 -20.85
C SER A 318 8.07 -20.75 -19.76
N PHE A 319 9.29 -21.11 -20.14
CA PHE A 319 10.51 -20.94 -19.34
C PHE A 319 11.69 -20.65 -20.25
N VAL A 320 12.72 -20.00 -19.72
CA VAL A 320 14.01 -19.82 -20.39
C VAL A 320 14.99 -20.82 -19.81
N ASN A 321 15.61 -21.63 -20.65
CA ASN A 321 16.59 -22.60 -20.19
C ASN A 321 18.01 -21.97 -20.24
N PRO A 322 18.70 -21.86 -19.10
CA PRO A 322 20.05 -21.28 -19.05
C PRO A 322 21.11 -22.06 -19.81
N ALA A 323 20.89 -23.37 -20.03
CA ALA A 323 21.89 -24.24 -20.68
C ALA A 323 22.05 -23.91 -22.18
N ASP A 324 20.98 -23.48 -22.85
CA ASP A 324 20.96 -23.15 -24.28
C ASP A 324 20.46 -21.73 -24.56
N SER A 325 20.02 -21.00 -23.54
CA SER A 325 19.45 -19.63 -23.61
C SER A 325 18.24 -19.51 -24.55
N LEU A 326 17.49 -20.61 -24.75
CA LEU A 326 16.29 -20.63 -25.59
C LEU A 326 15.03 -20.40 -24.74
N LEU A 327 14.03 -19.81 -25.37
CA LEU A 327 12.69 -19.66 -24.79
C LEU A 327 11.84 -20.91 -25.15
N TYR A 328 11.52 -21.69 -24.13
CA TYR A 328 10.64 -22.84 -24.25
C TYR A 328 9.20 -22.45 -23.97
N ILE A 329 8.31 -22.73 -24.92
CA ILE A 329 6.86 -22.59 -24.77
C ILE A 329 6.27 -23.97 -24.64
N TYR A 330 5.42 -24.18 -23.67
CA TYR A 330 4.71 -25.42 -23.47
C TYR A 330 3.24 -25.19 -23.17
N GLU A 331 2.37 -26.12 -23.55
CA GLU A 331 0.94 -26.01 -23.34
C GLU A 331 0.36 -27.28 -22.75
N PRO A 332 0.04 -27.26 -21.44
CA PRO A 332 -0.55 -28.42 -20.77
C PRO A 332 -2.05 -28.56 -21.03
N TYR A 333 -2.69 -27.52 -21.57
CA TYR A 333 -4.13 -27.48 -21.83
C TYR A 333 -4.40 -27.58 -23.33
N VAL A 334 -4.41 -28.81 -23.84
CA VAL A 334 -4.68 -29.09 -25.25
C VAL A 334 -6.07 -29.73 -25.40
N GLU A 335 -6.99 -29.02 -26.03
CA GLU A 335 -8.30 -29.60 -26.42
C GLU A 335 -8.14 -30.51 -27.63
N ASN A 336 -8.67 -31.72 -27.54
CA ASN A 336 -8.66 -32.71 -28.62
C ASN A 336 -7.28 -33.06 -29.19
N GLY A 337 -6.23 -33.04 -28.35
CA GLY A 337 -4.86 -33.34 -28.77
C GLY A 337 -4.70 -34.77 -29.30
N THR A 338 -4.15 -34.89 -30.50
CA THR A 338 -3.63 -36.13 -31.05
C THR A 338 -2.13 -36.24 -30.76
N SER A 339 -1.53 -37.41 -30.90
CA SER A 339 -0.09 -37.64 -30.67
C SER A 339 0.82 -36.78 -31.58
N SER A 340 0.29 -36.11 -32.59
CA SER A 340 1.02 -35.26 -33.52
C SER A 340 0.97 -33.76 -33.20
N VAL A 341 0.17 -33.34 -32.22
CA VAL A 341 0.06 -31.90 -31.87
C VAL A 341 1.29 -31.48 -31.05
N PRO A 342 2.04 -30.42 -31.48
CA PRO A 342 3.13 -29.90 -30.69
C PRO A 342 2.65 -29.34 -29.36
N THR A 343 3.26 -29.81 -28.27
CA THR A 343 2.95 -29.38 -26.90
C THR A 343 4.12 -28.67 -26.22
N MET A 344 5.31 -28.76 -26.80
CA MET A 344 6.50 -27.99 -26.39
C MET A 344 7.33 -27.63 -27.59
N ALA A 345 7.78 -26.38 -27.67
CA ALA A 345 8.72 -25.91 -28.68
C ALA A 345 9.68 -24.90 -28.06
N ALA A 346 10.89 -24.84 -28.58
CA ALA A 346 11.90 -23.88 -28.21
C ALA A 346 12.06 -22.83 -29.34
N TYR A 347 12.12 -21.58 -28.93
CA TYR A 347 12.41 -20.44 -29.80
C TYR A 347 13.86 -20.01 -29.64
N ASP A 348 14.56 -19.92 -30.76
CA ASP A 348 15.89 -19.35 -30.85
C ASP A 348 15.80 -17.90 -31.33
N PRO A 349 16.07 -16.91 -30.46
CA PRO A 349 15.95 -15.49 -30.81
C PRO A 349 17.05 -15.03 -31.77
N ASP A 350 18.20 -15.71 -31.80
CA ASP A 350 19.33 -15.33 -32.64
C ASP A 350 19.09 -15.76 -34.10
N ASN A 351 18.45 -16.92 -34.30
CA ASN A 351 18.10 -17.47 -35.60
C ASN A 351 16.62 -17.25 -35.98
N ASN A 352 15.82 -16.59 -35.14
CA ASN A 352 14.38 -16.36 -35.36
C ASN A 352 13.61 -17.64 -35.76
N SER A 353 13.94 -18.78 -35.15
CA SER A 353 13.45 -20.09 -35.57
C SER A 353 12.86 -20.90 -34.40
N TRP A 354 11.95 -21.79 -34.77
CA TRP A 354 11.29 -22.70 -33.83
C TRP A 354 11.78 -24.13 -33.99
N ALA A 355 12.03 -24.81 -32.88
CA ALA A 355 12.27 -26.26 -32.85
C ALA A 355 11.19 -26.95 -32.01
N ILE A 356 10.43 -27.87 -32.57
CA ILE A 356 9.46 -28.68 -31.83
C ILE A 356 10.25 -29.67 -30.95
N LYS A 357 9.97 -29.69 -29.68
CA LYS A 357 10.63 -30.52 -28.67
C LYS A 357 9.77 -31.70 -28.23
N SER A 358 8.45 -31.48 -28.08
CA SER A 358 7.51 -32.53 -27.68
C SER A 358 6.19 -32.42 -28.42
N CYS A 359 5.55 -33.54 -28.68
CA CYS A 359 4.23 -33.67 -29.28
C CYS A 359 3.33 -34.55 -28.44
N GLY A 360 2.01 -34.38 -28.62
CA GLY A 360 1.00 -35.18 -27.94
C GLY A 360 0.52 -34.55 -26.65
N THR A 361 -0.46 -35.20 -26.04
CA THR A 361 -1.06 -34.71 -24.79
C THR A 361 -0.11 -34.95 -23.62
N LEU A 362 0.12 -33.91 -22.85
CA LEU A 362 0.65 -34.07 -21.50
C LEU A 362 -0.30 -34.99 -20.69
N PRO A 363 0.21 -35.63 -19.64
CA PRO A 363 -0.59 -36.59 -18.87
C PRO A 363 -1.88 -35.99 -18.31
N ILE A 364 -1.94 -34.68 -18.23
CA ILE A 364 -3.01 -33.97 -17.55
C ILE A 364 -3.26 -32.58 -18.17
N ARG A 365 -4.53 -32.20 -18.22
CA ARG A 365 -4.99 -30.85 -18.65
C ARG A 365 -5.23 -29.97 -17.44
N PHE A 366 -4.19 -29.29 -16.96
CA PHE A 366 -4.30 -28.39 -15.82
C PHE A 366 -4.04 -26.94 -16.20
N HIS A 367 -4.86 -26.05 -15.67
CA HIS A 367 -4.56 -24.62 -15.63
C HIS A 367 -4.18 -24.18 -14.22
N HIS A 368 -3.54 -23.00 -14.09
CA HIS A 368 -3.05 -22.42 -12.84
C HIS A 368 -2.16 -23.36 -12.02
N HIS A 369 -1.42 -24.20 -12.71
CA HIS A 369 -0.28 -24.91 -12.14
C HIS A 369 0.91 -23.96 -11.94
N SER A 370 1.81 -24.31 -11.05
CA SER A 370 3.08 -23.62 -10.87
C SER A 370 4.21 -24.45 -11.42
N SER A 371 5.32 -23.81 -11.73
CA SER A 371 6.44 -24.50 -12.37
C SER A 371 7.79 -23.98 -11.89
N TYR A 372 8.81 -24.81 -11.99
CA TYR A 372 10.20 -24.40 -11.80
C TYR A 372 11.13 -25.21 -12.70
N LEU A 373 12.30 -24.65 -12.97
CA LEU A 373 13.36 -25.32 -13.70
C LEU A 373 14.39 -25.87 -12.70
N ASP A 374 14.54 -27.18 -12.67
CA ASP A 374 15.58 -27.87 -11.91
C ASP A 374 16.84 -27.99 -12.79
N GLU A 375 17.64 -26.93 -12.77
CA GLU A 375 18.86 -26.82 -13.58
C GLU A 375 19.89 -27.96 -13.25
N LYS A 376 19.91 -28.39 -11.97
CA LYS A 376 20.86 -29.45 -11.53
C LYS A 376 20.52 -30.82 -12.09
N ARG A 377 19.22 -31.08 -12.34
CA ARG A 377 18.73 -32.39 -12.82
C ARG A 377 18.25 -32.33 -14.26
N GLU A 378 18.49 -31.18 -14.94
CA GLU A 378 18.12 -30.94 -16.33
C GLU A 378 16.66 -31.30 -16.63
N ARG A 379 15.75 -30.87 -15.77
CA ARG A 379 14.31 -31.14 -15.89
C ARG A 379 13.47 -29.93 -15.57
N PHE A 380 12.38 -29.82 -16.29
CA PHE A 380 11.33 -28.82 -16.02
C PHE A 380 10.19 -29.47 -15.27
N VAL A 381 9.74 -28.86 -14.15
CA VAL A 381 8.78 -29.47 -13.24
C VAL A 381 7.57 -28.57 -13.09
N ILE A 382 6.37 -29.17 -13.12
CA ILE A 382 5.10 -28.53 -12.82
C ILE A 382 4.46 -29.18 -11.60
N PHE A 383 3.74 -28.35 -10.81
CA PHE A 383 3.03 -28.80 -9.61
C PHE A 383 1.63 -28.21 -9.56
N GLY A 384 0.70 -29.01 -9.06
CA GLY A 384 -0.65 -28.54 -8.78
C GLY A 384 -1.46 -28.28 -10.05
N GLY A 385 -2.42 -27.38 -9.96
CA GLY A 385 -3.32 -27.04 -11.05
C GLY A 385 -4.70 -27.63 -10.90
N PHE A 386 -5.62 -27.14 -11.73
CA PHE A 386 -7.01 -27.56 -11.75
C PHE A 386 -7.47 -27.88 -13.18
N GLY A 387 -8.19 -28.98 -13.34
CA GLY A 387 -8.78 -29.37 -14.62
C GLY A 387 -9.67 -30.61 -14.46
N SER A 388 -10.64 -30.75 -15.36
CA SER A 388 -11.56 -31.88 -15.34
C SER A 388 -12.23 -32.12 -13.96
N MET A 389 -12.58 -31.02 -13.25
CA MET A 389 -13.20 -31.05 -11.91
C MET A 389 -12.31 -31.61 -10.80
N ILE A 390 -11.00 -31.67 -11.02
CA ILE A 390 -10.01 -32.21 -10.09
C ILE A 390 -8.94 -31.17 -9.77
N TYR A 391 -8.63 -30.99 -8.50
CA TYR A 391 -7.43 -30.32 -8.02
C TYR A 391 -6.28 -31.31 -8.04
N ASN A 392 -5.14 -30.93 -8.61
CA ASN A 392 -3.97 -31.76 -8.65
C ASN A 392 -3.06 -31.54 -7.42
N GLY A 393 -2.48 -32.60 -6.90
CA GLY A 393 -1.49 -32.59 -5.82
C GLY A 393 -0.16 -33.25 -6.19
N ASP A 394 0.00 -33.58 -7.47
CA ASP A 394 1.18 -34.31 -7.96
C ASP A 394 2.16 -33.36 -8.64
N PHE A 395 3.42 -33.82 -8.69
CA PHE A 395 4.47 -33.23 -9.50
C PHE A 395 4.60 -34.00 -10.81
N TYR A 396 4.84 -33.26 -11.89
CA TYR A 396 5.16 -33.82 -13.20
C TYR A 396 6.43 -33.19 -13.70
N SER A 397 7.39 -33.99 -14.13
CA SER A 397 8.66 -33.53 -14.69
C SER A 397 8.77 -33.86 -16.16
N CYS A 398 9.39 -32.94 -16.90
CA CYS A 398 9.84 -33.13 -18.26
C CYS A 398 11.38 -33.19 -18.27
N ASP A 399 11.97 -34.28 -18.65
CA ASP A 399 13.41 -34.38 -18.87
C ASP A 399 13.79 -33.51 -20.08
N LEU A 400 14.79 -32.65 -19.95
CA LEU A 400 15.20 -31.74 -21.04
C LEU A 400 16.16 -32.37 -22.05
N ASN A 401 16.54 -33.63 -21.84
CA ASN A 401 17.35 -34.40 -22.80
C ASN A 401 16.46 -35.10 -23.86
N ASP A 402 15.33 -35.67 -23.43
CA ASP A 402 14.42 -36.41 -24.32
C ASP A 402 13.03 -35.81 -24.45
N TYR A 403 12.73 -34.75 -23.64
CA TYR A 403 11.46 -34.03 -23.58
C TYR A 403 10.24 -34.90 -23.27
N GLN A 404 10.46 -36.00 -22.51
CA GLN A 404 9.39 -36.88 -22.06
C GLN A 404 8.83 -36.46 -20.73
N TRP A 405 7.51 -36.38 -20.64
CA TRP A 405 6.80 -36.06 -19.40
C TRP A 405 6.54 -37.33 -18.58
N GLN A 406 6.81 -37.23 -17.30
CA GLN A 406 6.49 -38.30 -16.35
C GLN A 406 5.85 -37.70 -15.07
N LYS A 407 5.05 -38.54 -14.42
CA LYS A 407 4.58 -38.23 -13.06
C LYS A 407 5.66 -38.60 -12.07
N ASP A 408 6.05 -37.66 -11.24
CA ASP A 408 7.08 -37.92 -10.22
C ASP A 408 6.50 -38.80 -9.09
N THR A 409 7.36 -39.51 -8.41
CA THR A 409 6.98 -40.24 -7.18
C THR A 409 6.58 -39.21 -6.12
N LEU A 410 5.50 -39.54 -5.38
CA LEU A 410 5.05 -38.67 -4.30
C LEU A 410 6.16 -38.46 -3.27
N PRO A 411 6.43 -37.21 -2.89
CA PRO A 411 7.38 -36.92 -1.83
C PRO A 411 7.00 -37.62 -0.52
N SER A 412 8.01 -38.07 0.23
CA SER A 412 7.79 -38.54 1.61
C SER A 412 7.54 -37.39 2.58
N GLY A 413 7.12 -37.67 3.81
CA GLY A 413 6.90 -36.65 4.85
C GLY A 413 5.50 -36.01 4.80
N ASP A 414 5.44 -34.71 5.03
CA ASP A 414 4.16 -34.00 5.14
C ASP A 414 3.47 -33.87 3.78
N ARG A 415 2.21 -34.27 3.73
CA ARG A 415 1.43 -34.25 2.49
C ARG A 415 1.02 -32.83 2.12
N ILE A 416 1.34 -32.39 0.89
CA ILE A 416 0.78 -31.20 0.28
C ILE A 416 -0.58 -31.58 -0.33
N TYR A 417 -1.66 -30.97 0.13
CA TYR A 417 -3.00 -31.26 -0.40
C TYR A 417 -3.17 -30.79 -1.85
N PRO A 418 -3.98 -31.46 -2.66
CA PRO A 418 -4.33 -31.08 -4.03
C PRO A 418 -4.81 -29.64 -4.10
N ARG A 419 -4.16 -28.83 -4.98
CA ARG A 419 -4.39 -27.39 -5.06
C ARG A 419 -3.98 -26.77 -6.39
N TYR A 420 -4.45 -25.59 -6.66
CA TYR A 420 -4.03 -24.73 -7.76
C TYR A 420 -3.80 -23.29 -7.24
N PHE A 421 -3.29 -22.38 -8.06
CA PHE A 421 -2.83 -21.06 -7.62
C PHE A 421 -1.77 -21.12 -6.51
N THR A 422 -0.83 -22.01 -6.58
CA THR A 422 0.31 -22.07 -5.67
C THR A 422 1.43 -21.14 -6.12
N SER A 423 2.26 -20.73 -5.19
CA SER A 423 3.52 -20.04 -5.46
C SER A 423 4.69 -20.96 -5.20
N LEU A 424 5.59 -21.09 -6.18
CA LEU A 424 6.80 -21.93 -6.07
C LEU A 424 8.05 -21.05 -6.05
N GLY A 425 9.03 -21.47 -5.22
CA GLY A 425 10.36 -20.87 -5.19
C GLY A 425 11.43 -21.95 -5.05
N TYR A 426 12.41 -21.95 -5.95
CA TYR A 426 13.55 -22.87 -5.91
C TYR A 426 14.78 -22.19 -5.31
N SER A 427 15.34 -22.79 -4.28
CA SER A 427 16.62 -22.40 -3.68
C SER A 427 17.72 -23.31 -4.18
N SER A 428 18.57 -22.78 -5.06
CA SER A 428 19.72 -23.51 -5.59
C SER A 428 20.80 -23.80 -4.53
N SER A 429 20.94 -22.92 -3.55
CA SER A 429 21.90 -23.06 -2.45
C SER A 429 21.53 -24.19 -1.50
N GLU A 430 20.23 -24.31 -1.19
CA GLU A 430 19.70 -25.36 -0.30
C GLU A 430 19.32 -26.64 -1.04
N ASP A 431 19.22 -26.60 -2.38
CA ASP A 431 18.64 -27.64 -3.21
C ASP A 431 17.24 -28.04 -2.73
N ALA A 432 16.41 -27.02 -2.52
CA ALA A 432 15.08 -27.14 -1.94
C ALA A 432 14.04 -26.34 -2.72
N LEU A 433 12.83 -26.88 -2.76
CA LEU A 433 11.67 -26.22 -3.33
C LEU A 433 10.74 -25.75 -2.21
N TYR A 434 10.31 -24.51 -2.27
CA TYR A 434 9.30 -23.94 -1.38
C TYR A 434 7.95 -23.87 -2.10
N VAL A 435 6.89 -24.31 -1.43
CA VAL A 435 5.52 -24.33 -1.93
C VAL A 435 4.63 -23.56 -0.98
N PHE A 436 4.05 -22.47 -1.45
CA PHE A 436 3.20 -21.60 -0.63
C PHE A 436 1.79 -21.46 -1.19
N GLY A 437 0.80 -21.58 -0.30
CA GLY A 437 -0.56 -21.15 -0.52
C GLY A 437 -1.33 -21.91 -1.60
N GLY A 438 -2.30 -21.23 -2.19
CA GLY A 438 -3.19 -21.78 -3.20
C GLY A 438 -4.58 -22.15 -2.66
N MET A 439 -5.39 -22.80 -3.46
CA MET A 439 -6.69 -23.29 -3.04
C MET A 439 -7.03 -24.68 -3.63
N GLY A 440 -7.80 -25.44 -2.89
CA GLY A 440 -8.19 -26.81 -3.23
C GLY A 440 -8.82 -27.51 -2.05
N ASN A 441 -8.64 -28.82 -1.93
CA ASN A 441 -9.07 -29.58 -0.76
C ASN A 441 -8.27 -30.89 -0.59
N GLU A 442 -8.50 -31.60 0.50
CA GLU A 442 -7.78 -32.84 0.82
C GLU A 442 -8.06 -33.99 -0.13
N SER A 443 -9.29 -34.07 -0.70
CA SER A 443 -9.70 -35.15 -1.59
C SER A 443 -9.23 -34.94 -3.04
N GLY A 444 -8.97 -33.72 -3.44
CA GLY A 444 -8.73 -33.32 -4.82
C GLY A 444 -9.99 -33.14 -5.67
N GLU A 445 -11.17 -33.50 -5.16
CA GLU A 445 -12.43 -33.44 -5.92
C GLU A 445 -13.12 -32.08 -5.72
N GLN A 446 -13.48 -31.40 -6.81
CA GLN A 446 -14.14 -30.08 -6.75
C GLN A 446 -15.49 -30.14 -6.02
N ILE A 447 -16.22 -31.26 -6.14
CA ILE A 447 -17.54 -31.41 -5.54
C ILE A 447 -17.54 -31.31 -4.00
N VAL A 448 -16.40 -31.59 -3.36
CA VAL A 448 -16.23 -31.48 -1.91
C VAL A 448 -16.14 -30.03 -1.45
N GLY A 449 -15.91 -29.10 -2.37
CA GLY A 449 -15.69 -27.68 -2.09
C GLY A 449 -14.21 -27.31 -2.16
N ARG A 450 -13.90 -26.09 -1.77
CA ARG A 450 -12.53 -25.56 -1.82
C ARG A 450 -12.21 -24.78 -0.57
N HIS A 451 -10.92 -24.79 -0.19
CA HIS A 451 -10.33 -24.02 0.88
C HIS A 451 -9.15 -23.21 0.35
N TYR A 452 -8.92 -22.05 0.95
CA TYR A 452 -7.70 -21.27 0.71
C TYR A 452 -6.63 -21.78 1.68
N PHE A 453 -5.51 -22.21 1.13
CA PHE A 453 -4.35 -22.62 1.92
C PHE A 453 -3.42 -21.43 2.10
N TYR A 454 -2.98 -21.23 3.33
CA TYR A 454 -1.96 -20.25 3.71
C TYR A 454 -0.90 -20.99 4.52
N ASP A 455 -0.29 -21.96 3.89
CA ASP A 455 0.73 -22.85 4.43
C ASP A 455 1.98 -22.80 3.57
N LEU A 456 3.13 -23.03 4.19
CA LEU A 456 4.42 -23.14 3.54
C LEU A 456 4.99 -24.52 3.75
N TYR A 457 5.39 -25.16 2.66
CA TYR A 457 6.13 -26.42 2.65
C TYR A 457 7.51 -26.19 2.07
N ARG A 458 8.49 -26.96 2.58
CA ARG A 458 9.82 -27.10 2.03
C ARG A 458 10.00 -28.54 1.59
N GLN A 459 10.29 -28.73 0.31
CA GLN A 459 10.70 -30.03 -0.24
C GLN A 459 12.20 -30.06 -0.39
N ASP A 460 12.85 -31.00 0.28
CA ASP A 460 14.25 -31.30 0.08
C ASP A 460 14.41 -32.15 -1.19
N LEU A 461 15.05 -31.60 -2.22
CA LEU A 461 15.15 -32.27 -3.54
C LEU A 461 16.20 -33.39 -3.59
N LYS A 462 17.08 -33.47 -2.57
CA LYS A 462 18.05 -34.57 -2.45
C LYS A 462 17.40 -35.83 -1.87
N THR A 463 16.58 -35.65 -0.85
CA THR A 463 15.92 -36.75 -0.14
C THR A 463 14.51 -37.04 -0.67
N GLY A 464 13.92 -36.12 -1.39
CA GLY A 464 12.52 -36.19 -1.83
C GLY A 464 11.50 -36.08 -0.68
N SER A 465 11.85 -35.42 0.42
CA SER A 465 10.98 -35.27 1.58
C SER A 465 10.38 -33.89 1.70
N ASN A 466 9.07 -33.83 2.01
CA ASN A 466 8.36 -32.62 2.31
C ASN A 466 8.29 -32.37 3.82
N THR A 467 8.46 -31.12 4.23
CA THR A 467 8.25 -30.64 5.59
C THR A 467 7.34 -29.43 5.57
N LYS A 468 6.24 -29.47 6.32
CA LYS A 468 5.39 -28.31 6.55
C LYS A 468 6.09 -27.37 7.52
N ILE A 469 6.47 -26.17 7.05
CA ILE A 469 7.17 -25.19 7.88
C ILE A 469 6.18 -24.50 8.81
N TRP A 470 5.07 -24.01 8.26
CA TRP A 470 3.97 -23.38 9.02
C TRP A 470 2.67 -23.33 8.22
N GLY A 471 1.59 -22.96 8.89
CA GLY A 471 0.28 -22.75 8.28
C GLY A 471 -0.63 -21.87 9.15
N LYS A 472 -1.70 -21.37 8.58
CA LYS A 472 -2.70 -20.51 9.25
C LYS A 472 -3.24 -21.13 10.55
N ASP A 473 -3.35 -22.43 10.59
CA ASP A 473 -3.96 -23.15 11.71
C ASP A 473 -3.07 -23.22 12.96
N GLN A 474 -1.77 -22.92 12.83
CA GLN A 474 -0.79 -23.16 13.88
C GLN A 474 0.09 -21.96 14.23
N THR A 475 0.58 -21.20 13.24
CA THR A 475 1.62 -20.19 13.44
C THR A 475 1.41 -18.90 12.68
N LEU A 476 0.84 -18.92 11.47
CA LEU A 476 0.63 -17.74 10.65
C LEU A 476 -0.68 -17.02 11.02
N GLU A 477 -0.59 -15.82 11.58
CA GLU A 477 -1.75 -14.94 11.80
C GLU A 477 -2.17 -14.25 10.49
N TRP A 478 -2.75 -15.01 9.57
CA TRP A 478 -3.23 -14.48 8.30
C TRP A 478 -4.58 -13.74 8.46
N LYS A 479 -4.60 -12.45 8.14
CA LYS A 479 -5.78 -11.58 8.30
C LYS A 479 -6.51 -11.29 6.98
N GLU A 480 -5.89 -11.64 5.86
CA GLU A 480 -6.47 -11.42 4.54
C GLU A 480 -7.35 -12.61 4.16
N GLU A 481 -8.52 -12.33 3.60
CA GLU A 481 -9.46 -13.38 3.19
C GLU A 481 -9.47 -13.56 1.67
N ASN A 482 -9.61 -14.81 1.22
CA ASN A 482 -9.85 -15.17 -0.18
C ASN A 482 -8.77 -14.70 -1.16
N MET A 483 -7.50 -14.67 -0.74
CA MET A 483 -6.39 -14.33 -1.62
C MET A 483 -5.62 -15.58 -2.07
N VAL A 484 -5.18 -15.56 -3.30
CA VAL A 484 -4.28 -16.57 -3.88
C VAL A 484 -2.98 -15.92 -4.30
N PRO A 485 -1.82 -16.63 -4.19
CA PRO A 485 -0.56 -16.11 -4.68
C PRO A 485 -0.42 -16.29 -6.20
N VAL A 486 0.49 -15.51 -6.80
CA VAL A 486 0.96 -15.76 -8.18
C VAL A 486 1.84 -17.01 -8.24
N ARG A 487 2.08 -17.53 -9.45
CA ARG A 487 2.75 -18.82 -9.69
C ARG A 487 4.15 -18.95 -9.08
N ASN A 488 4.86 -17.85 -8.93
CA ASN A 488 6.25 -17.85 -8.48
C ASN A 488 6.46 -16.93 -7.29
N MET A 489 7.38 -17.31 -6.42
CA MET A 489 7.88 -16.47 -5.35
C MET A 489 9.34 -16.13 -5.58
N VAL A 490 9.77 -15.03 -5.02
CA VAL A 490 11.17 -14.60 -4.99
C VAL A 490 11.73 -14.89 -3.61
N LEU A 491 12.57 -15.91 -3.51
CA LEU A 491 13.31 -16.22 -2.28
C LEU A 491 14.45 -15.20 -2.11
N HIS A 492 14.50 -14.56 -0.95
CA HIS A 492 15.55 -13.59 -0.64
C HIS A 492 15.76 -13.52 0.87
N ASP A 493 17.02 -13.53 1.30
CA ASP A 493 17.41 -13.57 2.71
C ASP A 493 16.71 -14.71 3.46
N ASN A 494 16.03 -14.42 4.57
CA ASN A 494 15.35 -15.40 5.41
C ASN A 494 13.87 -15.57 5.05
N GLY A 495 13.43 -15.07 3.90
CA GLY A 495 12.02 -15.04 3.54
C GLY A 495 11.77 -15.15 2.04
N PHE A 496 10.55 -14.78 1.66
CA PHE A 496 10.16 -14.70 0.26
C PHE A 496 9.16 -13.58 0.00
N TYR A 497 9.21 -13.07 -1.22
CA TYR A 497 8.24 -12.14 -1.77
C TYR A 497 7.29 -12.86 -2.72
N THR A 498 6.01 -12.55 -2.65
CA THR A 498 5.03 -12.98 -3.66
C THR A 498 3.89 -11.97 -3.75
N MET A 499 3.27 -11.89 -4.93
CA MET A 499 2.03 -11.13 -5.09
C MET A 499 0.86 -12.02 -4.72
N CYS A 500 -0.11 -11.47 -3.97
CA CYS A 500 -1.37 -12.15 -3.72
C CYS A 500 -2.54 -11.28 -4.17
N TYR A 501 -3.65 -11.92 -4.58
CA TYR A 501 -4.83 -11.22 -5.08
C TYR A 501 -6.11 -12.02 -4.81
N PRO A 502 -7.26 -11.34 -4.65
CA PRO A 502 -8.58 -11.97 -4.69
C PRO A 502 -8.85 -12.51 -6.10
N GLU A 503 -9.10 -13.83 -6.22
CA GLU A 503 -9.37 -14.47 -7.50
C GLU A 503 -10.85 -14.37 -7.89
N PHE A 504 -11.15 -14.56 -9.20
CA PHE A 504 -12.52 -14.53 -9.79
C PHE A 504 -13.28 -13.21 -9.60
N HIS A 505 -12.58 -12.07 -9.61
CA HIS A 505 -13.19 -10.75 -9.55
C HIS A 505 -12.86 -9.93 -10.80
N THR A 506 -13.86 -9.20 -11.31
CA THR A 506 -13.68 -8.24 -12.41
C THR A 506 -12.81 -7.05 -11.96
N ASN A 507 -13.00 -6.60 -10.71
CA ASN A 507 -12.20 -5.55 -10.08
C ASN A 507 -11.43 -6.16 -8.91
N SER A 508 -10.22 -6.59 -9.18
CA SER A 508 -9.30 -7.15 -8.20
C SER A 508 -8.01 -6.34 -8.10
N TYR A 509 -7.14 -6.71 -7.22
CA TYR A 509 -5.84 -6.05 -7.05
C TYR A 509 -4.77 -7.04 -6.62
N LEU A 510 -3.58 -6.83 -7.12
CA LEU A 510 -2.36 -7.50 -6.66
C LEU A 510 -1.74 -6.69 -5.54
N GLN A 511 -1.36 -7.37 -4.45
CA GLN A 511 -0.63 -6.82 -3.31
C GLN A 511 0.66 -7.60 -3.12
N LEU A 512 1.79 -6.92 -2.99
CA LEU A 512 3.06 -7.54 -2.65
C LEU A 512 3.11 -7.86 -1.16
N PHE A 513 3.54 -9.09 -0.85
CA PHE A 513 3.78 -9.56 0.50
C PHE A 513 5.22 -10.05 0.64
N TYR A 514 5.80 -9.79 1.79
CA TYR A 514 6.99 -10.47 2.28
C TYR A 514 6.61 -11.39 3.42
N PHE A 515 7.08 -12.62 3.38
CA PHE A 515 6.90 -13.61 4.43
C PHE A 515 8.26 -14.00 5.00
N ASP A 516 8.43 -13.92 6.30
CA ASP A 516 9.58 -14.47 6.99
C ASP A 516 9.35 -15.96 7.26
N ILE A 517 10.27 -16.80 6.76
CA ILE A 517 10.13 -18.26 6.80
C ILE A 517 10.22 -18.78 8.23
N ALA A 518 11.11 -18.21 9.05
CA ALA A 518 11.38 -18.70 10.40
C ALA A 518 10.30 -18.30 11.41
N THR A 519 9.79 -17.07 11.31
CA THR A 519 8.84 -16.50 12.29
C THR A 519 7.38 -16.64 11.87
N ALA A 520 7.10 -17.04 10.65
CA ALA A 520 5.74 -17.07 10.06
C ALA A 520 5.02 -15.71 10.14
N THR A 521 5.76 -14.62 10.04
CA THR A 521 5.19 -13.27 10.00
C THR A 521 5.15 -12.76 8.56
N TYR A 522 4.25 -11.81 8.27
CA TYR A 522 4.19 -11.20 6.96
C TYR A 522 4.05 -9.68 7.04
N SER A 523 4.49 -9.02 5.97
CA SER A 523 4.33 -7.58 5.77
C SER A 523 3.71 -7.31 4.40
N LYS A 524 2.81 -6.32 4.34
CA LYS A 524 2.32 -5.76 3.09
C LYS A 524 3.27 -4.67 2.62
N LEU A 525 3.63 -4.72 1.36
CA LEU A 525 4.61 -3.83 0.75
C LEU A 525 4.00 -3.12 -0.44
N CYS A 526 4.37 -1.88 -0.63
CA CYS A 526 4.07 -1.11 -1.82
C CYS A 526 2.57 -0.86 -2.08
N ASN A 527 2.29 -0.07 -3.10
CA ASN A 527 0.94 0.19 -3.55
C ASN A 527 0.34 -1.02 -4.28
N LYS A 528 -0.99 -1.08 -4.32
CA LYS A 528 -1.75 -2.10 -5.03
C LYS A 528 -1.73 -1.86 -6.53
N ILE A 529 -1.71 -2.96 -7.31
CA ILE A 529 -1.83 -2.94 -8.77
C ILE A 529 -3.18 -3.54 -9.16
N PRO A 530 -3.99 -2.85 -9.96
CA PRO A 530 -5.28 -3.39 -10.41
C PRO A 530 -5.08 -4.59 -11.33
N ILE A 531 -5.94 -5.60 -11.20
CA ILE A 531 -6.00 -6.76 -12.08
C ILE A 531 -7.45 -7.21 -12.24
N ARG A 532 -7.79 -7.67 -13.42
CA ARG A 532 -9.04 -8.35 -13.72
C ARG A 532 -8.82 -9.86 -13.63
N SER A 533 -9.29 -10.50 -12.56
CA SER A 533 -9.01 -11.91 -12.27
C SER A 533 -10.17 -12.88 -12.53
N ASP A 534 -11.20 -12.44 -13.28
CA ASP A 534 -12.39 -13.23 -13.59
C ASP A 534 -12.21 -14.20 -14.77
N LYS A 535 -11.07 -14.15 -15.45
CA LYS A 535 -10.78 -14.99 -16.62
C LYS A 535 -9.68 -16.02 -16.34
N MET A 536 -9.86 -17.23 -16.86
CA MET A 536 -8.90 -18.33 -16.71
C MET A 536 -7.53 -18.02 -17.35
N SER A 537 -7.51 -17.26 -18.42
CA SER A 537 -6.29 -16.86 -19.14
C SER A 537 -5.56 -15.67 -18.49
N THR A 538 -6.16 -15.01 -17.49
CA THR A 538 -5.49 -13.95 -16.74
C THR A 538 -4.40 -14.54 -15.86
N ASN A 539 -3.20 -13.98 -15.94
CA ASN A 539 -2.11 -14.38 -15.05
C ASN A 539 -1.20 -13.21 -14.69
N ALA A 540 -0.51 -13.36 -13.57
CA ALA A 540 0.54 -12.44 -13.18
C ALA A 540 1.76 -13.23 -12.71
N ASN A 541 2.96 -12.70 -12.96
CA ASN A 541 4.20 -13.32 -12.54
C ASN A 541 5.11 -12.25 -11.93
N LEU A 542 5.82 -12.63 -10.86
CA LEU A 542 6.77 -11.80 -10.17
C LEU A 542 8.17 -12.35 -10.42
N TYR A 543 9.06 -11.51 -10.94
CA TYR A 543 10.47 -11.86 -11.16
C TYR A 543 11.35 -10.93 -10.32
N PHE A 544 12.54 -11.40 -10.01
CA PHE A 544 13.58 -10.57 -9.39
C PHE A 544 14.86 -10.65 -10.21
N ASP A 545 15.34 -9.51 -10.61
CA ASP A 545 16.67 -9.38 -11.20
C ASP A 545 17.63 -8.79 -10.18
N GLN A 546 18.61 -9.58 -9.81
CA GLN A 546 19.58 -9.20 -8.77
C GLN A 546 20.55 -8.13 -9.27
N ASP A 547 20.91 -8.16 -10.56
CA ASP A 547 21.85 -7.22 -11.14
C ASP A 547 21.20 -5.84 -11.30
N LEU A 548 19.97 -5.81 -11.83
CA LEU A 548 19.19 -4.58 -11.97
C LEU A 548 18.60 -4.10 -10.64
N ARG A 549 18.58 -4.95 -9.61
CA ARG A 549 17.91 -4.72 -8.33
C ARG A 549 16.44 -4.32 -8.50
N LEU A 550 15.74 -5.02 -9.37
CA LEU A 550 14.35 -4.78 -9.69
C LEU A 550 13.49 -6.00 -9.39
N LEU A 551 12.35 -5.76 -8.79
CA LEU A 551 11.19 -6.64 -8.89
C LEU A 551 10.43 -6.26 -10.17
N ILE A 552 10.14 -7.24 -10.99
CA ILE A 552 9.44 -7.09 -12.27
C ILE A 552 8.12 -7.85 -12.14
N LEU A 553 7.01 -7.14 -12.30
CA LEU A 553 5.68 -7.73 -12.26
C LEU A 553 5.07 -7.67 -13.65
N THR A 554 4.65 -8.81 -14.14
CA THR A 554 3.86 -8.90 -15.38
C THR A 554 2.40 -9.19 -15.03
N VAL A 555 1.49 -8.41 -15.60
CA VAL A 555 0.05 -8.58 -15.47
C VAL A 555 -0.52 -8.79 -16.87
N MET A 556 -0.92 -9.99 -17.19
CA MET A 556 -1.50 -10.36 -18.47
C MET A 556 -3.00 -10.62 -18.31
N GLU A 557 -3.81 -9.84 -18.99
CA GLU A 557 -5.28 -9.91 -18.97
C GLU A 557 -5.81 -10.30 -20.35
N SER A 558 -6.88 -11.08 -20.35
CA SER A 558 -7.56 -11.48 -21.58
C SER A 558 -9.06 -11.18 -21.43
N PRO A 559 -9.53 -10.04 -21.95
CA PRO A 559 -10.90 -9.58 -21.70
C PRO A 559 -11.97 -10.47 -22.35
N ASP A 560 -11.66 -11.13 -23.46
CA ASP A 560 -12.57 -11.94 -24.27
C ASP A 560 -12.10 -13.39 -24.52
N ASP A 561 -11.05 -13.85 -23.80
CA ASP A 561 -10.37 -15.13 -23.95
C ASP A 561 -9.73 -15.37 -25.35
N VAL A 562 -9.62 -14.32 -26.17
CA VAL A 562 -8.98 -14.34 -27.49
C VAL A 562 -7.84 -13.33 -27.53
N GLN A 563 -8.16 -12.07 -27.22
CA GLN A 563 -7.17 -11.01 -27.14
C GLN A 563 -6.41 -11.07 -25.81
N SER A 564 -5.21 -10.54 -25.80
CA SER A 564 -4.45 -10.42 -24.57
C SER A 564 -3.76 -9.06 -24.46
N LYS A 565 -3.67 -8.54 -23.25
CA LYS A 565 -2.99 -7.30 -22.93
C LYS A 565 -2.03 -7.57 -21.80
N LEU A 566 -0.77 -7.20 -21.98
CA LEU A 566 0.27 -7.27 -20.98
C LEU A 566 0.60 -5.86 -20.49
N LYS A 567 0.69 -5.71 -19.18
CA LYS A 567 1.31 -4.58 -18.50
C LYS A 567 2.51 -5.05 -17.72
N VAL A 568 3.57 -4.29 -17.80
CA VAL A 568 4.85 -4.58 -17.15
C VAL A 568 5.14 -3.49 -16.15
N TYR A 569 5.36 -3.89 -14.91
CA TYR A 569 5.67 -2.98 -13.82
C TYR A 569 7.06 -3.28 -13.27
N ALA A 570 7.79 -2.24 -12.90
CA ALA A 570 9.07 -2.35 -12.22
C ALA A 570 8.99 -1.68 -10.84
N LEU A 571 9.72 -2.24 -9.89
CA LEU A 571 9.85 -1.73 -8.53
C LEU A 571 11.29 -1.90 -8.06
N SER A 572 11.90 -0.83 -7.58
CA SER A 572 13.27 -0.91 -7.05
C SER A 572 13.34 -1.73 -5.76
N PHE A 573 14.33 -2.60 -5.69
CA PHE A 573 14.55 -3.45 -4.52
C PHE A 573 15.52 -2.80 -3.52
N PRO A 574 15.29 -2.88 -2.22
CA PRO A 574 14.19 -3.55 -1.52
C PRO A 574 12.88 -2.74 -1.51
N PRO A 575 11.74 -3.43 -1.56
CA PRO A 575 10.43 -2.78 -1.46
C PRO A 575 10.14 -2.27 -0.05
N LEU A 576 9.31 -1.23 0.05
CA LEU A 576 8.96 -0.56 1.31
C LEU A 576 7.53 -0.87 1.76
N THR A 577 7.33 -0.81 3.08
CA THR A 577 5.99 -0.81 3.70
C THR A 577 5.34 0.58 3.59
N ASP A 578 4.00 0.64 3.72
CA ASP A 578 3.25 1.90 3.83
C ASP A 578 3.80 2.80 4.96
N ALA A 579 4.17 2.18 6.09
CA ALA A 579 4.67 2.90 7.26
C ALA A 579 6.02 3.58 6.98
N GLU A 580 6.94 2.88 6.31
CA GLU A 580 8.25 3.42 5.94
C GLU A 580 8.11 4.54 4.91
N TYR A 581 7.30 4.35 3.87
CA TYR A 581 7.06 5.36 2.85
C TYR A 581 6.39 6.61 3.42
N MET A 582 5.35 6.44 4.26
CA MET A 582 4.66 7.56 4.91
C MET A 582 5.52 8.27 5.94
N ALA A 583 6.44 7.58 6.61
CA ALA A 583 7.39 8.20 7.54
C ALA A 583 8.34 9.15 6.80
N ALA A 584 8.80 8.77 5.61
CA ALA A 584 9.65 9.59 4.76
C ALA A 584 8.89 10.75 4.09
N SER A 585 7.65 10.50 3.65
CA SER A 585 6.79 11.51 3.01
C SER A 585 6.29 12.58 3.99
N ARG A 586 6.25 12.29 5.28
CA ARG A 586 5.96 13.32 6.29
C ARG A 586 7.14 14.29 6.37
N LYS A 587 7.07 15.39 5.60
CA LYS A 587 7.86 16.59 5.88
C LYS A 587 7.82 16.81 7.39
N SER A 588 8.97 16.95 8.00
CA SER A 588 9.15 17.09 9.45
C SER A 588 8.36 18.31 9.98
N HIS A 589 7.07 18.16 10.18
CA HIS A 589 6.26 19.06 10.98
C HIS A 589 6.46 18.79 12.48
N ILE A 590 7.57 18.16 12.87
CA ILE A 590 7.91 17.95 14.29
C ILE A 590 7.85 19.29 15.02
N TRP A 591 8.34 20.38 14.43
CA TRP A 591 8.20 21.72 14.96
C TRP A 591 6.73 22.19 15.01
N GLY A 592 5.93 21.88 14.01
CA GLY A 592 4.50 22.16 14.04
C GLY A 592 3.75 21.36 15.12
N ILE A 593 4.13 20.09 15.31
CA ILE A 593 3.57 19.22 16.37
C ILE A 593 4.07 19.68 17.74
N VAL A 594 5.35 20.08 17.88
CA VAL A 594 5.91 20.64 19.12
C VAL A 594 5.26 21.98 19.45
N VAL A 595 5.10 22.88 18.49
CA VAL A 595 4.38 24.16 18.68
C VAL A 595 2.90 23.92 19.00
N LEU A 596 2.24 22.99 18.33
CA LEU A 596 0.85 22.60 18.63
C LEU A 596 0.73 21.93 20.00
N SER A 597 1.67 21.09 20.39
CA SER A 597 1.70 20.47 21.73
C SER A 597 2.03 21.50 22.82
N LEU A 598 2.93 22.46 22.56
CA LEU A 598 3.18 23.57 23.46
C LEU A 598 1.97 24.52 23.56
N LEU A 599 1.27 24.78 22.46
CA LEU A 599 0.01 25.51 22.48
C LEU A 599 -1.09 24.78 23.26
N VAL A 600 -1.19 23.45 23.09
CA VAL A 600 -2.13 22.61 23.86
C VAL A 600 -1.75 22.61 25.35
N ILE A 601 -0.46 22.48 25.68
CA ILE A 601 0.03 22.56 27.07
C ILE A 601 -0.21 23.96 27.64
N MET A 602 -0.01 25.03 26.87
CA MET A 602 -0.30 26.40 27.27
C MET A 602 -1.80 26.62 27.49
N VAL A 603 -2.66 26.08 26.63
CA VAL A 603 -4.12 26.09 26.80
C VAL A 603 -4.54 25.32 28.02
N ILE A 604 -3.97 24.14 28.27
CA ILE A 604 -4.20 23.33 29.49
C ILE A 604 -3.71 24.10 30.72
N ALA A 605 -2.55 24.73 30.68
CA ALA A 605 -2.03 25.56 31.76
C ALA A 605 -2.92 26.79 32.02
N ILE A 606 -3.46 27.42 30.97
CA ILE A 606 -4.44 28.54 31.09
C ILE A 606 -5.76 28.03 31.66
N ILE A 607 -6.21 26.83 31.28
CA ILE A 607 -7.42 26.21 31.85
C ILE A 607 -7.22 25.90 33.32
N ILE A 608 -6.09 25.28 33.69
CA ILE A 608 -5.72 24.98 35.08
C ILE A 608 -5.54 26.28 35.88
N TYR A 609 -4.88 27.29 35.32
CA TYR A 609 -4.74 28.62 35.93
C TYR A 609 -6.12 29.29 36.13
N ARG A 610 -7.03 29.22 35.16
CA ARG A 610 -8.41 29.69 35.26
C ARG A 610 -9.22 28.90 36.28
N GLU A 611 -9.07 27.59 36.35
CA GLU A 611 -9.76 26.76 37.34
C GLU A 611 -9.26 27.03 38.76
N VAL A 612 -7.94 27.21 38.93
CA VAL A 612 -7.36 27.59 40.23
C VAL A 612 -7.76 29.06 40.62
N TYR A 613 -7.83 29.96 39.65
CA TYR A 613 -8.26 31.36 39.92
C TYR A 613 -9.79 31.50 40.07
N LYS A 614 -10.61 30.59 39.46
CA LYS A 614 -12.07 30.57 39.63
C LYS A 614 -12.52 30.05 40.99
N GLY A 615 -11.65 29.39 41.75
CA GLY A 615 -11.95 28.96 43.14
C GLY A 615 -12.16 30.12 44.11
N CYS A 616 -12.02 31.40 43.67
CA CYS A 616 -12.14 32.58 44.50
C CYS A 616 -13.32 33.53 44.14
N ARG A 617 -14.15 33.21 43.15
CA ARG A 617 -15.37 34.01 42.89
C ARG A 617 -16.51 33.10 42.42
N LYS A 618 -17.49 32.92 43.30
CA LYS A 618 -18.85 32.53 42.93
C LYS A 618 -19.56 33.79 42.41
N ASP A 619 -20.09 33.72 41.19
CA ASP A 619 -21.44 34.13 40.84
C ASP A 619 -21.83 33.70 39.41
N PRO A 620 -23.09 33.39 39.16
CA PRO A 620 -23.55 32.66 38.01
C PRO A 620 -23.97 33.61 36.87
N GLY A 621 -23.34 33.48 35.71
CA GLY A 621 -23.73 34.22 34.51
C GLY A 621 -23.40 33.43 33.27
N ALA A 622 -24.39 33.02 32.56
CA ALA A 622 -24.36 32.25 31.33
C ALA A 622 -23.37 32.79 30.31
N LEU A 623 -22.39 31.99 29.92
CA LEU A 623 -21.60 32.18 28.69
C LEU A 623 -22.09 31.15 27.70
N THR A 624 -22.86 31.61 26.74
CA THR A 624 -23.21 30.92 25.49
C THR A 624 -21.97 30.93 24.61
N ILE A 625 -21.16 29.91 24.67
CA ILE A 625 -20.19 29.59 23.61
C ILE A 625 -20.98 28.77 22.60
N LEU A 626 -21.01 29.28 21.34
CA LEU A 626 -21.52 28.51 20.18
C LEU A 626 -20.92 27.12 20.18
N GLY A 627 -21.60 26.19 20.82
CA GLY A 627 -21.23 24.79 20.82
C GLY A 627 -21.82 24.11 19.60
N ARG A 628 -20.98 23.62 18.70
CA ARG A 628 -21.33 22.42 17.95
C ARG A 628 -21.78 21.39 18.99
N LYS A 629 -23.09 21.12 19.07
CA LYS A 629 -23.61 19.99 19.82
C LYS A 629 -22.92 18.75 19.22
N ARG A 630 -21.85 18.26 19.82
CA ARG A 630 -21.32 16.94 19.51
C ARG A 630 -22.32 15.95 20.08
N TYR A 631 -23.08 15.34 19.20
CA TYR A 631 -23.83 14.15 19.54
C TYR A 631 -22.82 13.02 19.75
N LEU A 632 -22.29 12.90 20.95
CA LEU A 632 -21.56 11.71 21.38
C LEU A 632 -22.62 10.64 21.60
N VAL A 633 -22.82 9.82 20.59
CA VAL A 633 -23.75 8.70 20.65
C VAL A 633 -23.00 7.54 21.27
N GLU A 634 -23.07 7.41 22.58
CA GLU A 634 -22.79 6.13 23.23
C GLU A 634 -23.90 5.14 22.82
N GLN A 635 -23.50 4.01 22.27
CA GLN A 635 -24.45 2.94 21.99
C GLN A 635 -24.96 2.40 23.32
N LYS A 636 -26.30 2.38 23.47
CA LYS A 636 -26.94 1.82 24.67
C LYS A 636 -26.75 0.31 24.73
N PRO A 637 -26.59 -0.29 25.92
CA PRO A 637 -26.73 -1.72 26.08
C PRO A 637 -28.07 -2.22 25.53
N ASN A 638 -28.18 -3.50 25.24
CA ASN A 638 -29.36 -4.13 24.69
C ASN A 638 -29.82 -3.54 23.35
N SER A 639 -28.87 -3.35 22.43
CA SER A 639 -29.14 -2.68 21.15
C SER A 639 -28.41 -3.27 19.95
N ILE A 640 -29.04 -3.12 18.78
CA ILE A 640 -28.41 -3.43 17.47
C ILE A 640 -28.42 -2.17 16.61
N CYS A 641 -27.28 -1.81 16.05
CA CYS A 641 -27.08 -0.65 15.21
C CYS A 641 -26.79 -1.05 13.76
N LEU A 642 -27.49 -0.42 12.82
CA LEU A 642 -27.35 -0.61 11.37
C LEU A 642 -26.85 0.65 10.65
N PHE A 643 -26.84 1.80 11.34
CA PHE A 643 -26.19 3.01 10.87
C PHE A 643 -24.73 3.05 11.33
N GLY A 644 -23.80 3.45 10.44
CA GLY A 644 -22.36 3.31 10.65
C GLY A 644 -21.90 1.86 10.48
N GLY A 645 -21.08 1.33 11.36
CA GLY A 645 -20.72 -0.09 11.39
C GLY A 645 -21.82 -0.94 12.03
N PHE A 646 -21.91 -2.23 11.68
CA PHE A 646 -22.74 -3.16 12.44
C PHE A 646 -22.20 -3.30 13.86
N SER A 647 -23.04 -3.03 14.84
CA SER A 647 -22.70 -3.21 16.24
C SER A 647 -23.90 -3.76 17.01
N ALA A 648 -23.66 -4.72 17.87
CA ALA A 648 -24.68 -5.37 18.67
C ALA A 648 -24.17 -5.50 20.11
N LEU A 649 -24.83 -4.82 21.07
CA LEU A 649 -24.48 -4.89 22.48
C LEU A 649 -25.54 -5.63 23.28
N ASP A 650 -25.14 -6.62 24.07
CA ASP A 650 -26.03 -7.37 24.95
C ASP A 650 -26.61 -6.49 26.10
N VAL A 651 -27.41 -7.10 26.95
CA VAL A 651 -28.00 -6.41 28.12
C VAL A 651 -26.95 -5.86 29.09
N ASN A 652 -25.72 -6.37 29.05
CA ASN A 652 -24.62 -5.95 29.92
C ASN A 652 -23.69 -4.95 29.23
N GLY A 653 -23.94 -4.63 27.96
CA GLY A 653 -23.09 -3.76 27.15
C GLY A 653 -21.88 -4.46 26.52
N ASN A 654 -21.82 -5.79 26.52
CA ASN A 654 -20.77 -6.54 25.83
C ASN A 654 -21.12 -6.72 24.35
N GLU A 655 -20.11 -6.67 23.48
CA GLU A 655 -20.29 -6.84 22.04
C GLU A 655 -20.63 -8.29 21.67
N VAL A 656 -21.75 -8.48 20.98
CA VAL A 656 -22.17 -9.78 20.44
C VAL A 656 -21.74 -9.88 18.99
N GLN A 657 -20.84 -10.82 18.69
CA GLN A 657 -20.32 -11.01 17.34
C GLN A 657 -21.30 -11.79 16.46
N PHE A 658 -21.67 -11.19 15.34
CA PHE A 658 -22.49 -11.82 14.31
C PHE A 658 -21.64 -12.18 13.09
N PRO A 659 -21.50 -13.46 12.70
CA PRO A 659 -20.88 -13.83 11.43
C PRO A 659 -21.60 -13.18 10.25
N TYR A 660 -20.88 -12.93 9.12
CA TYR A 660 -21.43 -12.24 7.97
C TYR A 660 -22.78 -12.80 7.49
N GLN A 661 -22.90 -14.12 7.38
CA GLN A 661 -24.16 -14.77 6.97
C GLN A 661 -25.30 -14.51 7.96
N GLN A 662 -25.01 -14.40 9.25
CA GLN A 662 -26.02 -14.09 10.27
C GLN A 662 -26.40 -12.61 10.25
N ARG A 663 -25.45 -11.72 9.99
CA ARG A 663 -25.72 -10.28 9.77
C ARG A 663 -26.62 -10.10 8.55
N LYS A 664 -26.29 -10.75 7.40
CA LYS A 664 -27.11 -10.71 6.19
C LYS A 664 -28.54 -11.23 6.45
N LEU A 665 -28.67 -12.37 7.13
CA LEU A 665 -29.95 -12.97 7.49
C LEU A 665 -30.78 -12.04 8.39
N LEU A 666 -30.17 -11.47 9.43
CA LEU A 666 -30.82 -10.52 10.33
C LEU A 666 -31.30 -9.28 9.60
N CYS A 667 -30.45 -8.67 8.78
CA CYS A 667 -30.82 -7.48 7.99
C CYS A 667 -31.95 -7.76 6.99
N LEU A 668 -31.98 -8.95 6.38
CA LEU A 668 -33.12 -9.37 5.53
C LEU A 668 -34.41 -9.46 6.33
N ILE A 669 -34.36 -10.04 7.52
CA ILE A 669 -35.55 -10.16 8.38
C ILE A 669 -36.00 -8.76 8.83
N ILE A 670 -35.07 -7.90 9.25
CA ILE A 670 -35.40 -6.51 9.64
C ILE A 670 -36.04 -5.73 8.49
N LYS A 671 -35.52 -5.88 7.28
CA LYS A 671 -36.05 -5.22 6.07
C LYS A 671 -37.54 -5.46 5.89
N TYR A 672 -38.04 -6.64 6.24
CA TYR A 672 -39.44 -7.03 6.07
C TYR A 672 -40.27 -7.06 7.36
N SER A 673 -39.65 -6.82 8.54
CA SER A 673 -40.32 -6.97 9.85
C SER A 673 -41.39 -5.92 10.14
N LEU A 674 -41.33 -4.76 9.50
CA LEU A 674 -42.37 -3.73 9.63
C LEU A 674 -43.63 -4.00 8.77
N ASN A 675 -43.57 -5.01 7.91
CA ASN A 675 -44.72 -5.56 7.20
C ASN A 675 -45.03 -6.94 7.79
N ASP A 676 -45.62 -7.83 7.00
CA ASP A 676 -45.97 -9.21 7.40
C ASP A 676 -44.77 -10.13 7.66
N GLY A 677 -43.55 -9.62 7.56
CA GLY A 677 -42.31 -10.36 7.63
C GLY A 677 -41.82 -10.88 6.27
N VAL A 678 -40.74 -11.66 6.25
CA VAL A 678 -40.19 -12.29 5.07
C VAL A 678 -40.65 -13.75 4.95
N SER A 679 -41.25 -14.14 3.83
CA SER A 679 -41.68 -15.53 3.64
C SER A 679 -40.46 -16.47 3.61
N SER A 680 -40.67 -17.68 4.16
CA SER A 680 -39.61 -18.69 4.25
C SER A 680 -39.07 -19.10 2.87
N ILE A 681 -39.89 -19.05 1.84
CA ILE A 681 -39.49 -19.34 0.45
C ILE A 681 -38.62 -18.21 -0.10
N ARG A 682 -39.05 -16.96 0.08
CA ARG A 682 -38.28 -15.78 -0.38
C ARG A 682 -36.95 -15.68 0.30
N LEU A 683 -36.92 -15.90 1.61
CA LEU A 683 -35.70 -15.91 2.41
C LEU A 683 -34.70 -16.95 1.88
N SER A 684 -35.22 -18.14 1.59
CA SER A 684 -34.42 -19.25 1.06
C SER A 684 -33.77 -18.94 -0.29
N LYS A 685 -34.57 -18.38 -1.22
CA LYS A 685 -34.10 -18.01 -2.56
C LYS A 685 -32.98 -16.94 -2.51
N ILE A 686 -33.09 -16.02 -1.57
CA ILE A 686 -32.07 -14.93 -1.41
C ILE A 686 -30.81 -15.45 -0.75
N MET A 687 -30.93 -16.27 0.29
CA MET A 687 -29.80 -16.73 1.08
C MET A 687 -29.03 -17.89 0.45
N TRP A 688 -29.71 -18.75 -0.32
CA TRP A 688 -29.14 -19.99 -0.89
C TRP A 688 -29.66 -20.24 -2.31
N PRO A 689 -29.37 -19.36 -3.30
CA PRO A 689 -29.95 -19.49 -4.66
C PRO A 689 -29.58 -20.80 -5.38
N ASP A 690 -28.37 -21.31 -5.08
CA ASP A 690 -27.79 -22.45 -5.81
C ASP A 690 -28.04 -23.81 -5.17
N LYS A 691 -28.84 -23.88 -4.08
CA LYS A 691 -29.10 -25.15 -3.38
C LYS A 691 -30.44 -25.75 -3.79
N SER A 692 -30.49 -27.08 -3.85
CA SER A 692 -31.76 -27.82 -4.04
C SER A 692 -32.72 -27.61 -2.86
N GLU A 693 -34.01 -27.70 -3.09
CA GLU A 693 -35.07 -27.39 -2.09
C GLU A 693 -34.89 -28.13 -0.76
N GLU A 694 -34.47 -29.37 -0.79
CA GLU A 694 -34.28 -30.20 0.40
C GLU A 694 -33.06 -29.71 1.23
N LYS A 695 -31.94 -29.39 0.55
CA LYS A 695 -30.75 -28.84 1.18
C LYS A 695 -30.99 -27.44 1.72
N VAL A 696 -31.80 -26.64 1.01
CA VAL A 696 -32.19 -25.29 1.44
C VAL A 696 -32.98 -25.31 2.74
N LYS A 697 -33.93 -26.24 2.88
CA LYS A 697 -34.74 -26.37 4.11
C LYS A 697 -33.87 -26.62 5.33
N ASN A 698 -32.88 -27.51 5.21
CA ASN A 698 -31.94 -27.81 6.27
C ASN A 698 -31.01 -26.61 6.59
N SER A 699 -30.44 -25.98 5.56
CA SER A 699 -29.58 -24.81 5.71
C SER A 699 -30.31 -23.65 6.38
N ARG A 700 -31.56 -23.38 6.00
CA ARG A 700 -32.42 -22.39 6.63
C ARG A 700 -32.67 -22.70 8.10
N GLY A 701 -33.02 -23.98 8.42
CA GLY A 701 -33.21 -24.39 9.81
C GLY A 701 -32.03 -24.14 10.68
N VAL A 702 -30.84 -24.51 10.22
CA VAL A 702 -29.59 -24.29 10.95
C VAL A 702 -29.31 -22.78 11.12
N ALA A 703 -29.44 -21.97 10.06
CA ALA A 703 -29.19 -20.55 10.11
C ALA A 703 -30.17 -19.79 11.03
N ILE A 704 -31.46 -20.13 10.98
CA ILE A 704 -32.49 -19.56 11.85
C ILE A 704 -32.25 -19.93 13.32
N ASN A 705 -31.90 -21.18 13.59
CA ASN A 705 -31.58 -21.59 14.97
C ASN A 705 -30.32 -20.90 15.50
N HIS A 706 -29.32 -20.70 14.66
CA HIS A 706 -28.14 -19.93 15.04
C HIS A 706 -28.49 -18.45 15.32
N LEU A 707 -29.30 -17.83 14.46
CA LEU A 707 -29.77 -16.47 14.68
C LEU A 707 -30.57 -16.33 15.98
N ARG A 708 -31.45 -17.29 16.28
CA ARG A 708 -32.20 -17.30 17.54
C ARG A 708 -31.29 -17.32 18.76
N ARG A 709 -30.25 -18.18 18.77
CA ARG A 709 -29.26 -18.23 19.84
C ARG A 709 -28.50 -16.91 20.01
N LEU A 710 -28.17 -16.24 18.89
CA LEU A 710 -27.56 -14.92 18.97
C LEU A 710 -28.50 -13.88 19.58
N LEU A 711 -29.79 -13.93 19.25
CA LEU A 711 -30.81 -13.03 19.77
C LEU A 711 -31.15 -13.28 21.26
N GLU A 712 -30.85 -14.45 21.82
CA GLU A 712 -31.01 -14.75 23.26
C GLU A 712 -30.15 -13.86 24.15
N ASN A 713 -29.10 -13.23 23.60
CA ASN A 713 -28.28 -12.27 24.35
C ASN A 713 -28.97 -10.90 24.56
N PHE A 714 -30.12 -10.68 23.92
CA PHE A 714 -30.87 -9.43 23.97
C PHE A 714 -32.21 -9.64 24.68
N ASN A 715 -32.51 -8.79 25.63
CA ASN A 715 -33.80 -8.82 26.30
C ASN A 715 -34.85 -8.07 25.45
N GLY A 716 -35.87 -8.79 25.00
CA GLY A 716 -36.94 -8.22 24.17
C GLY A 716 -36.76 -8.32 22.66
N ALA A 717 -35.68 -8.97 22.19
CA ALA A 717 -35.51 -9.29 20.77
C ALA A 717 -35.86 -10.75 20.51
N SER A 718 -36.87 -11.02 19.70
CA SER A 718 -37.27 -12.40 19.35
C SER A 718 -37.58 -12.58 17.87
N LEU A 719 -37.24 -13.75 17.36
CA LEU A 719 -37.53 -14.13 15.97
C LEU A 719 -38.81 -14.97 15.93
N VAL A 720 -39.89 -14.35 15.48
CA VAL A 720 -41.20 -14.94 15.37
C VAL A 720 -41.37 -15.58 13.99
N TYR A 721 -42.06 -16.72 13.95
CA TYR A 721 -42.43 -17.40 12.70
C TYR A 721 -43.95 -17.67 12.70
N GLU A 722 -44.66 -16.90 11.91
CA GLU A 722 -46.14 -16.96 11.78
C GLU A 722 -46.52 -16.90 10.33
N ASN A 723 -47.56 -17.65 9.91
CA ASN A 723 -48.07 -17.68 8.54
C ASN A 723 -46.98 -17.86 7.45
N SER A 724 -45.96 -18.71 7.76
CA SER A 724 -44.85 -18.98 6.86
C SER A 724 -43.86 -17.78 6.69
N HIS A 725 -43.96 -16.76 7.51
CA HIS A 725 -43.09 -15.55 7.50
C HIS A 725 -42.26 -15.45 8.76
N PHE A 726 -41.02 -15.04 8.60
CA PHE A 726 -40.09 -14.65 9.68
C PHE A 726 -40.13 -13.14 9.88
N ARG A 727 -40.26 -12.69 11.13
CA ARG A 727 -40.12 -11.28 11.52
C ARG A 727 -39.35 -11.15 12.82
N LEU A 728 -38.62 -10.06 12.97
CA LEU A 728 -38.04 -9.65 14.23
C LEU A 728 -39.09 -8.90 15.03
N GLN A 729 -39.37 -9.36 16.24
CA GLN A 729 -40.24 -8.68 17.20
C GLN A 729 -39.36 -8.05 18.25
N CYS A 730 -39.55 -6.76 18.48
CA CYS A 730 -38.86 -5.98 19.48
C CYS A 730 -39.85 -5.60 20.57
N SER A 731 -39.46 -5.75 21.85
CA SER A 731 -40.25 -5.41 23.03
C SER A 731 -39.32 -4.97 24.17
N GLY A 732 -39.88 -4.33 25.19
CA GLY A 732 -39.12 -3.88 26.35
C GLY A 732 -38.07 -2.83 26.01
N ASP A 733 -36.87 -2.99 26.57
CA ASP A 733 -35.76 -2.02 26.44
C ASP A 733 -34.85 -2.30 25.23
N PHE A 734 -35.19 -3.28 24.37
CA PHE A 734 -34.43 -3.56 23.17
C PHE A 734 -34.61 -2.45 22.13
N THR A 735 -33.48 -1.97 21.57
CA THR A 735 -33.48 -0.92 20.56
C THR A 735 -32.77 -1.38 19.27
N CYS A 736 -33.34 -1.01 18.14
CA CYS A 736 -32.70 -1.15 16.82
C CYS A 736 -32.77 0.20 16.12
N ASP A 737 -31.62 0.81 15.85
CA ASP A 737 -31.52 2.18 15.35
C ASP A 737 -32.31 2.42 14.06
N TRP A 738 -32.33 1.45 13.13
CA TRP A 738 -33.14 1.58 11.92
C TRP A 738 -34.66 1.50 12.21
N MET A 739 -35.09 0.65 13.14
CA MET A 739 -36.51 0.58 13.54
C MET A 739 -36.94 1.85 14.26
N ASP A 740 -36.08 2.39 15.09
CA ASP A 740 -36.28 3.68 15.75
C ASP A 740 -36.38 4.82 14.74
N PHE A 741 -35.46 4.89 13.78
CA PHE A 741 -35.49 5.86 12.69
C PHE A 741 -36.78 5.72 11.86
N ARG A 742 -37.17 4.52 11.51
CA ARG A 742 -38.40 4.26 10.74
C ARG A 742 -39.66 4.69 11.54
N THR A 743 -39.67 4.44 12.85
CA THR A 743 -40.77 4.84 13.72
C THR A 743 -40.86 6.35 13.79
N GLU A 744 -39.73 7.06 13.96
CA GLU A 744 -39.71 8.52 13.92
C GLU A 744 -40.20 9.08 12.57
N SER A 745 -39.82 8.44 11.47
CA SER A 745 -40.20 8.87 10.12
C SER A 745 -41.71 8.75 9.81
N MET A 746 -42.46 8.01 10.59
CA MET A 746 -43.91 7.85 10.45
C MET A 746 -44.72 8.84 11.31
N LYS A 747 -44.06 9.59 12.20
CA LYS A 747 -44.73 10.57 13.06
C LYS A 747 -44.99 11.87 12.32
N GLU A 748 -46.10 12.52 12.62
CA GLU A 748 -46.40 13.88 12.12
C GLU A 748 -45.38 14.92 12.63
N HIS A 749 -44.84 14.69 13.82
CA HIS A 749 -43.81 15.52 14.44
C HIS A 749 -42.67 14.60 14.92
N PRO A 750 -41.69 14.30 14.05
CA PRO A 750 -40.53 13.46 14.40
C PRO A 750 -39.63 14.15 15.41
N ASP A 751 -39.07 13.38 16.33
CA ASP A 751 -37.99 13.85 17.21
C ASP A 751 -36.68 13.95 16.41
N MET A 752 -36.37 15.15 15.92
CA MET A 752 -35.16 15.37 15.09
C MET A 752 -33.86 15.19 15.88
N ASP A 753 -33.85 15.45 17.20
CA ASP A 753 -32.67 15.18 18.04
C ASP A 753 -32.36 13.67 18.06
N LYS A 754 -33.38 12.82 18.13
CA LYS A 754 -33.22 11.36 18.05
C LYS A 754 -32.77 10.90 16.65
N VAL A 755 -33.37 11.47 15.59
CA VAL A 755 -32.96 11.18 14.21
C VAL A 755 -31.51 11.57 13.99
N MET A 756 -31.09 12.76 14.38
CA MET A 756 -29.71 13.23 14.25
C MET A 756 -28.72 12.36 15.03
N SER A 757 -29.11 11.89 16.20
CA SER A 757 -28.35 10.95 17.01
C SER A 757 -28.08 9.62 16.27
N ILE A 758 -29.08 9.09 15.57
CA ILE A 758 -28.97 7.85 14.81
C ILE A 758 -28.03 8.01 13.61
N ILE A 759 -28.26 9.05 12.80
CA ILE A 759 -27.50 9.28 11.57
C ILE A 759 -26.05 9.75 11.81
N SER A 760 -25.77 10.33 12.97
CA SER A 760 -24.41 10.70 13.36
C SER A 760 -23.46 9.49 13.48
N ARG A 761 -23.99 8.26 13.52
CA ARG A 761 -23.23 7.01 13.47
C ARG A 761 -22.62 6.75 12.10
N GLY A 762 -23.22 7.26 11.01
CA GLY A 762 -22.74 7.09 9.63
C GLY A 762 -23.83 6.59 8.68
N LYS A 763 -23.41 6.16 7.49
CA LYS A 763 -24.32 5.65 6.44
C LYS A 763 -25.09 4.41 6.89
N PHE A 764 -26.25 4.19 6.26
CA PHE A 764 -27.07 3.00 6.52
C PHE A 764 -26.50 1.77 5.81
N LEU A 765 -26.34 0.66 6.54
CA LEU A 765 -25.81 -0.65 6.06
C LEU A 765 -24.52 -0.56 5.22
N PRO A 766 -23.48 0.17 5.65
CA PRO A 766 -22.24 0.28 4.86
C PRO A 766 -21.43 -1.03 4.82
N PHE A 767 -21.72 -1.98 5.69
CA PHE A 767 -21.02 -3.26 5.86
C PHE A 767 -21.63 -4.42 5.03
N ILE A 768 -22.66 -4.16 4.21
CA ILE A 768 -23.29 -5.16 3.32
C ILE A 768 -23.31 -4.60 1.89
N GLU A 769 -22.55 -5.21 0.99
CA GLU A 769 -22.48 -4.86 -0.44
C GLU A 769 -23.26 -5.85 -1.32
N ASP A 770 -24.46 -6.27 -0.88
CA ASP A 770 -25.28 -7.22 -1.61
C ASP A 770 -26.43 -6.48 -2.32
N PRO A 771 -26.62 -6.64 -3.66
CA PRO A 771 -27.65 -5.94 -4.44
C PRO A 771 -29.07 -6.11 -3.90
N VAL A 772 -29.33 -7.17 -3.15
CA VAL A 772 -30.62 -7.39 -2.49
C VAL A 772 -30.98 -6.25 -1.53
N PHE A 773 -29.98 -5.51 -1.01
CA PHE A 773 -30.19 -4.41 -0.08
C PHE A 773 -30.23 -3.03 -0.75
N ASP A 774 -29.87 -2.89 -2.02
CA ASP A 774 -29.77 -1.59 -2.69
C ASP A 774 -31.07 -0.81 -2.60
N SER A 775 -32.20 -1.42 -2.95
CA SER A 775 -33.51 -0.78 -2.81
C SER A 775 -33.90 -0.45 -1.36
N PHE A 776 -33.34 -1.14 -0.39
CA PHE A 776 -33.57 -0.88 1.03
C PHE A 776 -32.73 0.31 1.51
N LYS A 777 -31.47 0.38 1.09
CA LYS A 777 -30.59 1.53 1.34
C LYS A 777 -31.16 2.79 0.70
N GLU A 778 -31.49 2.74 -0.59
CA GLU A 778 -32.05 3.85 -1.35
C GLU A 778 -33.33 4.41 -0.73
N LYS A 779 -34.28 3.54 -0.35
CA LYS A 779 -35.52 3.96 0.31
C LYS A 779 -35.26 4.60 1.67
N THR A 780 -34.30 4.11 2.44
CA THR A 780 -33.94 4.66 3.74
C THR A 780 -33.25 6.01 3.58
N GLU A 781 -32.35 6.15 2.62
CA GLU A 781 -31.66 7.39 2.29
C GLU A 781 -32.61 8.46 1.76
N SER A 782 -33.51 8.10 0.83
CA SER A 782 -34.52 9.04 0.32
C SER A 782 -35.45 9.55 1.40
N LEU A 783 -35.87 8.67 2.32
CA LEU A 783 -36.69 9.07 3.47
C LEU A 783 -35.93 10.00 4.41
N LEU A 784 -34.67 9.69 4.68
CA LEU A 784 -33.78 10.54 5.50
C LEU A 784 -33.61 11.93 4.89
N ILE A 785 -33.28 12.00 3.59
CA ILE A 785 -33.13 13.27 2.88
C ILE A 785 -34.42 14.08 2.95
N SER A 786 -35.58 13.45 2.72
CA SER A 786 -36.88 14.13 2.82
C SER A 786 -37.13 14.71 4.20
N MET A 787 -36.83 13.98 5.28
CA MET A 787 -37.00 14.48 6.67
C MET A 787 -36.05 15.62 6.98
N LEU A 788 -34.77 15.48 6.60
CA LEU A 788 -33.76 16.53 6.84
C LEU A 788 -34.05 17.78 6.04
N THR A 789 -34.53 17.67 4.79
CA THR A 789 -34.91 18.82 3.97
C THR A 789 -36.14 19.54 4.54
N ALA A 790 -37.11 18.79 5.05
CA ALA A 790 -38.29 19.41 5.71
C ALA A 790 -37.87 20.19 6.97
N GLU A 791 -37.00 19.63 7.80
CA GLU A 791 -36.51 20.32 9.01
C GLU A 791 -35.61 21.51 8.64
N LEU A 792 -34.78 21.39 7.59
CA LEU A 792 -33.95 22.47 7.06
C LEU A 792 -34.80 23.66 6.63
N MET A 793 -35.91 23.44 5.91
CA MET A 793 -36.86 24.49 5.49
C MET A 793 -37.49 25.15 6.71
N LYS A 794 -37.94 24.37 7.69
CA LYS A 794 -38.50 24.87 8.93
C LYS A 794 -37.50 25.74 9.72
N CYS A 795 -36.27 25.31 9.81
CA CYS A 795 -35.19 26.10 10.42
C CYS A 795 -34.91 27.37 9.64
N TYR A 796 -34.98 27.34 8.32
CA TYR A 796 -34.80 28.53 7.48
C TYR A 796 -35.92 29.55 7.68
N GLU A 797 -37.19 29.12 7.68
CA GLU A 797 -38.38 29.97 7.94
C GLU A 797 -38.30 30.58 9.34
N ASN A 798 -37.83 29.83 10.33
CA ASN A 798 -37.68 30.32 11.72
C ASN A 798 -36.38 31.13 11.92
N LYS A 799 -35.65 31.47 10.85
CA LYS A 799 -34.40 32.28 10.84
C LYS A 799 -33.27 31.68 11.69
N GLN A 800 -33.29 30.37 11.87
CA GLN A 800 -32.28 29.63 12.61
C GLN A 800 -31.10 29.26 11.67
N TYR A 801 -30.48 30.28 11.10
CA TYR A 801 -29.50 30.13 10.02
C TYR A 801 -28.30 29.23 10.36
N VAL A 802 -27.87 29.15 11.62
CA VAL A 802 -26.78 28.28 12.04
C VAL A 802 -27.21 26.80 11.92
N ASN A 803 -28.44 26.48 12.36
CA ASN A 803 -29.00 25.14 12.23
C ASN A 803 -29.18 24.75 10.76
N VAL A 804 -29.52 25.71 9.90
CA VAL A 804 -29.59 25.52 8.43
C VAL A 804 -28.24 25.09 7.87
N LEU A 805 -27.13 25.72 8.29
CA LEU A 805 -25.78 25.33 7.84
C LEU A 805 -25.43 23.90 8.27
N ASP A 806 -25.71 23.54 9.52
CA ASP A 806 -25.39 22.21 10.06
C ASP A 806 -26.24 21.13 9.38
N LEU A 807 -27.54 21.36 9.16
CA LEU A 807 -28.42 20.42 8.46
C LEU A 807 -28.05 20.26 6.97
N ALA A 808 -27.69 21.37 6.29
CA ALA A 808 -27.24 21.29 4.90
C ALA A 808 -25.98 20.44 4.74
N GLU A 809 -25.01 20.57 5.65
CA GLU A 809 -23.81 19.71 5.64
C GLU A 809 -24.18 18.23 5.80
N VAL A 810 -25.10 17.89 6.68
CA VAL A 810 -25.57 16.51 6.87
C VAL A 810 -26.27 15.98 5.62
N ILE A 811 -27.06 16.79 4.94
CA ILE A 811 -27.71 16.42 3.68
C ILE A 811 -26.65 16.14 2.61
N PHE A 812 -25.64 17.00 2.46
CA PHE A 812 -24.57 16.84 1.46
C PHE A 812 -23.71 15.61 1.67
N HIS A 813 -23.59 15.08 2.89
CA HIS A 813 -22.92 13.79 3.12
C HIS A 813 -23.66 12.61 2.48
N THR A 814 -24.98 12.72 2.27
CA THR A 814 -25.81 11.67 1.68
C THR A 814 -26.13 11.97 0.21
N ASP A 815 -26.46 13.23 -0.10
CA ASP A 815 -26.80 13.75 -1.41
C ASP A 815 -26.04 15.06 -1.66
N SER A 816 -24.86 14.97 -2.27
CA SER A 816 -23.94 16.10 -2.48
C SER A 816 -24.47 17.14 -3.47
N LEU A 817 -25.45 16.76 -4.31
CA LEU A 817 -26.10 17.61 -5.30
C LEU A 817 -27.53 18.01 -4.91
N ASN A 818 -27.85 18.00 -3.63
CA ASN A 818 -29.15 18.45 -3.16
C ASN A 818 -29.31 19.98 -3.33
N GLU A 819 -30.03 20.38 -4.36
CA GLU A 819 -30.20 21.78 -4.75
C GLU A 819 -30.92 22.61 -3.68
N GLN A 820 -31.97 22.05 -3.05
CA GLN A 820 -32.71 22.71 -2.00
C GLN A 820 -31.83 23.05 -0.79
N ALA A 821 -31.00 22.12 -0.38
CA ALA A 821 -30.04 22.31 0.70
C ALA A 821 -28.98 23.35 0.34
N MET A 822 -28.52 23.35 -0.91
CA MET A 822 -27.58 24.36 -1.40
C MET A 822 -28.20 25.77 -1.37
N ILE A 823 -29.40 25.95 -1.91
CA ILE A 823 -30.10 27.27 -1.92
C ILE A 823 -30.31 27.78 -0.50
N CYS A 824 -30.80 26.95 0.42
CA CYS A 824 -30.98 27.33 1.81
C CYS A 824 -29.67 27.71 2.49
N GLN A 825 -28.59 26.94 2.22
CA GLN A 825 -27.27 27.21 2.77
C GLN A 825 -26.70 28.54 2.25
N LEU A 826 -26.79 28.81 0.94
CA LEU A 826 -26.34 30.08 0.35
C LEU A 826 -27.06 31.28 0.99
N ASN A 827 -28.37 31.20 1.05
CA ASN A 827 -29.18 32.28 1.64
C ASN A 827 -28.89 32.45 3.14
N ALA A 828 -28.73 31.36 3.90
CA ALA A 828 -28.34 31.44 5.31
C ALA A 828 -26.98 32.12 5.50
N LEU A 829 -25.99 31.78 4.66
CA LEU A 829 -24.66 32.40 4.68
C LEU A 829 -24.72 33.91 4.38
N ILE A 830 -25.53 34.32 3.40
CA ILE A 830 -25.74 35.73 3.09
C ILE A 830 -26.37 36.47 4.29
N LYS A 831 -27.43 35.90 4.91
CA LYS A 831 -28.07 36.49 6.09
C LYS A 831 -27.11 36.57 7.29
N LEU A 832 -26.14 35.67 7.37
CA LEU A 832 -25.07 35.69 8.39
C LEU A 832 -23.87 36.58 8.01
N ARG A 833 -23.97 37.38 6.91
CA ARG A 833 -22.91 38.24 6.36
C ARG A 833 -21.61 37.50 5.94
N ARG A 834 -21.75 36.28 5.49
CA ARG A 834 -20.66 35.39 5.03
C ARG A 834 -20.74 35.16 3.52
N ALA A 835 -20.77 36.25 2.74
CA ALA A 835 -20.97 36.23 1.30
C ALA A 835 -19.83 35.47 0.52
N GLU A 836 -18.62 35.59 1.00
CA GLU A 836 -17.47 34.86 0.41
C GLU A 836 -17.64 33.34 0.54
N ASP A 837 -18.06 32.88 1.72
CA ASP A 837 -18.32 31.46 1.96
C ASP A 837 -19.47 30.94 1.08
N ALA A 838 -20.50 31.76 0.87
CA ALA A 838 -21.59 31.40 -0.03
C ALA A 838 -21.11 31.22 -1.48
N LEU A 839 -20.22 32.10 -1.97
CA LEU A 839 -19.66 31.99 -3.32
C LEU A 839 -18.77 30.74 -3.48
N VAL A 840 -17.98 30.43 -2.47
CA VAL A 840 -17.15 29.25 -2.43
C VAL A 840 -18.02 27.98 -2.50
N ARG A 841 -19.09 27.92 -1.72
CA ARG A 841 -20.02 26.78 -1.71
C ARG A 841 -20.76 26.61 -3.04
N TYR A 842 -21.25 27.69 -3.61
CA TYR A 842 -21.86 27.67 -4.93
C TYR A 842 -20.89 27.14 -5.98
N SER A 843 -19.65 27.66 -6.02
CA SER A 843 -18.63 27.23 -6.97
C SER A 843 -18.26 25.73 -6.82
N ALA A 844 -18.24 25.23 -5.58
CA ALA A 844 -18.00 23.81 -5.31
C ALA A 844 -19.16 22.94 -5.82
N PHE A 845 -20.41 23.37 -5.59
CA PHE A 845 -21.59 22.66 -6.07
C PHE A 845 -21.65 22.60 -7.60
N VAL A 846 -21.44 23.74 -8.28
CA VAL A 846 -21.43 23.81 -9.75
C VAL A 846 -20.36 22.90 -10.34
N LYS A 847 -19.17 22.90 -9.76
CA LYS A 847 -18.06 22.02 -10.20
C LYS A 847 -18.43 20.54 -10.06
N GLU A 848 -19.05 20.15 -8.97
CA GLU A 848 -19.49 18.79 -8.74
C GLU A 848 -20.64 18.38 -9.65
N TYR A 849 -21.59 19.29 -9.88
CA TYR A 849 -22.69 19.12 -10.82
C TYR A 849 -22.19 18.90 -12.24
N THR A 850 -21.30 19.76 -12.71
CA THR A 850 -20.68 19.60 -14.04
C THR A 850 -19.90 18.29 -14.17
N ALA A 851 -19.19 17.88 -13.15
CA ALA A 851 -18.45 16.63 -13.13
C ALA A 851 -19.34 15.38 -13.17
N MET A 852 -20.55 15.45 -12.57
CA MET A 852 -21.48 14.32 -12.51
C MET A 852 -22.38 14.21 -13.74
N TYR A 853 -22.86 15.32 -14.27
CA TYR A 853 -23.85 15.36 -15.36
C TYR A 853 -23.28 15.73 -16.72
N ASP A 854 -22.01 16.11 -16.79
CA ASP A 854 -21.35 16.64 -18.01
C ASP A 854 -22.11 17.79 -18.66
N ALA A 855 -22.74 18.64 -17.81
CA ALA A 855 -23.58 19.76 -18.19
C ALA A 855 -23.33 20.97 -17.30
N GLU A 856 -23.51 22.17 -17.85
CA GLU A 856 -23.45 23.40 -17.06
C GLU A 856 -24.71 23.53 -16.16
N TYR A 857 -24.52 24.02 -14.94
CA TYR A 857 -25.61 24.27 -14.02
C TYR A 857 -26.38 25.51 -14.45
N GLU A 858 -27.71 25.40 -14.59
CA GLU A 858 -28.57 26.40 -15.26
C GLU A 858 -28.75 27.72 -14.50
N HIS A 859 -28.55 27.72 -13.15
CA HIS A 859 -28.82 28.88 -12.33
C HIS A 859 -27.54 29.58 -11.87
N ASP A 860 -27.42 30.87 -12.13
CA ASP A 860 -26.31 31.67 -11.66
C ASP A 860 -26.45 32.01 -10.15
N PHE A 861 -25.31 32.31 -9.51
CA PHE A 861 -25.26 32.61 -8.07
C PHE A 861 -26.24 33.72 -7.66
N LYS A 862 -26.39 34.73 -8.50
CA LYS A 862 -27.25 35.88 -8.17
C LYS A 862 -28.74 35.54 -8.22
N SER A 863 -29.16 34.65 -9.07
CA SER A 863 -30.53 34.18 -9.21
C SER A 863 -31.02 33.35 -8.02
N LEU A 864 -30.11 32.74 -7.29
CA LEU A 864 -30.38 31.84 -6.15
C LEU A 864 -30.43 32.57 -4.80
N ILE A 865 -29.94 33.80 -4.73
CA ILE A 865 -29.88 34.56 -3.49
C ILE A 865 -31.12 35.44 -3.35
N GLN A 866 -31.85 35.32 -2.23
CA GLN A 866 -33.02 36.12 -1.87
C GLN A 866 -32.70 37.15 -0.77
#